data_04f066d8277ea4cd0fce812155eab50f
#
_entry.id   04f066d8277ea4cd0fce812155eab50f
#
_cell.length_a   1.000
_cell.length_b   1.000
_cell.length_c   1.000
_cell.angle_alpha   90.00
_cell.angle_beta   90.00
_cell.angle_gamma   90.00
#
_symmetry.space_group_name_H-M   'P 1'
#
loop_
_entity.id
_entity.type
_entity.pdbx_description
1 polymer ?
#
loop_
_entity_poly.entity_id
_entity_poly.type
_entity_poly.pdbx_seq_one_letter_code
_entity_poly.pdbx_strand_id
1 'polypeptide(L)'
;MKQYVLILASIIVCIFPVTTLRAADCQPMNVSYLNSGLGDITTDANDIWVWDSNNYAKGRKIGGGEGHLFSPVLDLSGADEVTIKFSHTHRFAANPESDYTLWVTDDYKGSYASSEWKQLIIYPYGTNNDWTFVDATVNVPVSNVGMRTVFCFRYTSTETTNGTWEIKNLRISTICAGVSAPPVPLPNIGDGRLKVCAQNLLNYYYNYNTGRGDYTPEEFADKTHKIVNSMLWMDADVYGFCELEAQDIILRQLVDSLNKQSQTTHYAYVVDDIDVAWDSYDNNLKSGFVYRKDKVKPVGSNVPAYSGNYYRNTMRIQTFEELSSGERFTLSMNHFKSKAGSAEDQGNSTRVTNATQLITNLPSKALDKDILIMGDLNCEVGEEPLNLIEEAGYTEQLLAYNTTAYSHCYNGGELIDHVYANASMANQITGAGIFHISTKCGEDASYNVDHRYSDHDPYIVGINLSSTLSTECEPLAVSYLPAGGEGLGEMKTVNVSGQYYWRYQSDYGATCKDRGGEDWLITPAYDLSQASTVKLEFEHTVNNANNMTSEQTLWVTKDFVSVEESEWTQLTIPTYPAGNNWTFVSTAVDVPLEAVGANTAFAFKYSVPANATNNPTWEVKNLKVTATCDESQTAIDYQGSGTPVATKIVLDGHLYIVRPDGTRFSIMGVMVR
;
A
#
# COMPACT_ATOMS: atom_id res chain seq x y z
N MET A 1 10.93 76.48 1.06
CA MET A 1 11.47 75.17 0.72
C MET A 1 11.45 74.31 1.99
N LYS A 2 10.48 73.45 2.13
CA LYS A 2 10.38 72.50 3.26
C LYS A 2 10.79 71.13 2.74
N GLN A 3 11.93 70.59 3.24
CA GLN A 3 12.36 69.21 3.01
C GLN A 3 11.51 68.25 3.82
N TYR A 4 10.89 67.32 3.14
CA TYR A 4 10.27 66.14 3.79
C TYR A 4 11.28 65.00 3.85
N VAL A 5 11.63 64.62 5.06
CA VAL A 5 12.41 63.40 5.33
C VAL A 5 11.47 62.22 5.34
N LEU A 6 11.64 61.27 4.40
CA LEU A 6 10.93 60.01 4.42
C LEU A 6 11.70 59.05 5.34
N ILE A 7 11.08 58.65 6.46
CA ILE A 7 11.58 57.57 7.32
C ILE A 7 10.98 56.28 6.79
N LEU A 8 11.80 55.42 6.16
CA LEU A 8 11.46 54.03 5.85
C LEU A 8 11.57 53.22 7.16
N ALA A 9 10.44 52.82 7.72
CA ALA A 9 10.40 51.82 8.80
C ALA A 9 10.50 50.43 8.18
N SER A 10 11.68 49.80 8.32
CA SER A 10 11.87 48.39 7.98
C SER A 10 11.17 47.53 9.03
N ILE A 11 10.07 46.92 8.66
CA ILE A 11 9.43 45.87 9.50
C ILE A 11 10.26 44.60 9.33
N ILE A 12 11.10 44.29 10.35
CA ILE A 12 11.74 43.01 10.48
C ILE A 12 10.64 42.04 10.99
N VAL A 13 10.09 41.24 10.07
CA VAL A 13 9.26 40.07 10.44
C VAL A 13 10.21 39.02 10.99
N CYS A 14 10.33 38.95 12.30
CA CYS A 14 10.93 37.80 12.97
C CYS A 14 10.00 36.59 12.73
N ILE A 15 10.34 35.76 11.75
CA ILE A 15 9.78 34.42 11.64
C ILE A 15 10.41 33.61 12.78
N PHE A 16 9.73 33.59 13.94
CA PHE A 16 10.01 32.57 14.93
C PHE A 16 9.57 31.24 14.31
N PRO A 17 10.43 30.21 14.30
CA PRO A 17 9.93 28.87 14.00
C PRO A 17 8.84 28.60 15.05
N VAL A 18 7.62 28.30 14.61
CA VAL A 18 6.60 27.72 15.45
C VAL A 18 7.16 26.35 15.81
N THR A 19 7.91 26.31 16.94
CA THR A 19 8.12 25.05 17.64
C THR A 19 6.73 24.65 18.09
N THR A 20 6.11 23.70 17.37
CA THR A 20 5.01 22.93 17.92
C THR A 20 5.48 22.45 19.29
N LEU A 21 4.88 22.97 20.35
CA LEU A 21 4.99 22.39 21.68
C LEU A 21 4.62 20.91 21.46
N ARG A 22 5.60 20.02 21.53
CA ARG A 22 5.34 18.59 21.66
C ARG A 22 4.40 18.46 22.86
N ALA A 23 3.24 17.86 22.64
CA ALA A 23 2.44 17.33 23.73
C ALA A 23 3.39 16.50 24.61
N ALA A 24 3.25 16.59 25.92
CA ALA A 24 4.00 15.77 26.86
C ALA A 24 3.95 14.32 26.36
N ASP A 25 5.10 13.63 26.36
CA ASP A 25 5.27 12.30 25.75
C ASP A 25 4.18 11.35 26.28
N CYS A 26 3.09 11.25 25.56
CA CYS A 26 2.05 10.28 25.84
C CYS A 26 2.64 8.89 25.67
N GLN A 27 2.46 8.02 26.66
CA GLN A 27 2.83 6.61 26.55
C GLN A 27 1.58 5.79 26.25
N PRO A 28 1.53 5.05 25.13
CA PRO A 28 0.46 4.09 24.91
C PRO A 28 0.41 3.12 26.08
N MET A 29 -0.75 2.95 26.66
CA MET A 29 -0.94 2.11 27.84
C MET A 29 -2.01 1.07 27.57
N ASN A 30 -1.78 -0.15 28.01
CA ASN A 30 -2.75 -1.23 27.98
C ASN A 30 -2.52 -2.12 29.22
N VAL A 31 -3.07 -1.72 30.34
CA VAL A 31 -2.85 -2.36 31.64
C VAL A 31 -4.11 -3.05 32.12
N SER A 32 -3.93 -4.21 32.75
CA SER A 32 -5.02 -5.02 33.27
C SER A 32 -4.89 -5.23 34.77
N TYR A 33 -6.02 -5.12 35.47
CA TYR A 33 -6.11 -5.26 36.91
C TYR A 33 -7.31 -6.16 37.24
N LEU A 34 -7.40 -6.62 38.51
CA LEU A 34 -8.50 -7.44 39.02
C LEU A 34 -8.69 -8.77 38.27
N ASN A 35 -7.60 -9.38 37.81
CA ASN A 35 -7.61 -10.68 37.15
C ASN A 35 -7.39 -11.84 38.16
N SER A 36 -6.51 -11.64 39.17
CA SER A 36 -6.14 -12.67 40.14
C SER A 36 -5.90 -12.12 41.56
N GLY A 37 -6.26 -10.87 41.80
CA GLY A 37 -6.08 -10.15 43.09
C GLY A 37 -6.36 -8.68 42.93
N LEU A 38 -6.24 -7.91 44.00
CA LEU A 38 -6.31 -6.44 43.91
C LEU A 38 -5.05 -5.88 43.21
N GLY A 39 -3.89 -6.55 43.35
CA GLY A 39 -2.65 -6.05 42.77
C GLY A 39 -2.34 -4.64 43.26
N ASP A 40 -2.10 -3.70 42.31
CA ASP A 40 -1.84 -2.29 42.61
C ASP A 40 -3.12 -1.47 42.85
N ILE A 41 -4.28 -2.07 42.79
CA ILE A 41 -5.56 -1.45 43.16
C ILE A 41 -5.61 -1.25 44.66
N THR A 42 -5.98 -0.06 45.09
CA THR A 42 -6.07 0.29 46.50
C THR A 42 -7.50 0.55 46.94
N THR A 43 -7.78 0.42 48.24
CA THR A 43 -9.09 0.66 48.84
C THR A 43 -9.00 1.60 50.04
N ASP A 44 -10.13 2.19 50.40
CA ASP A 44 -10.24 2.84 51.75
C ASP A 44 -10.04 1.82 52.85
N ALA A 45 -9.54 2.29 53.99
CA ALA A 45 -9.33 1.46 55.22
C ALA A 45 -10.64 1.11 55.97
N ASN A 46 -11.76 0.99 55.25
CA ASN A 46 -13.09 0.80 55.86
C ASN A 46 -13.72 -0.60 55.60
N ASP A 47 -12.93 -1.55 55.07
CA ASP A 47 -13.30 -2.96 54.83
C ASP A 47 -14.55 -3.14 53.95
N ILE A 48 -14.91 -2.15 53.12
CA ILE A 48 -16.04 -2.26 52.22
C ILE A 48 -15.66 -3.04 50.96
N TRP A 49 -14.47 -2.75 50.39
CA TRP A 49 -13.95 -3.44 49.24
C TRP A 49 -12.94 -4.52 49.69
N VAL A 50 -13.16 -5.74 49.25
CA VAL A 50 -12.30 -6.91 49.49
C VAL A 50 -12.11 -7.72 48.22
N TRP A 51 -10.99 -8.44 48.11
CA TRP A 51 -10.84 -9.47 47.09
C TRP A 51 -11.57 -10.75 47.52
N ASP A 52 -12.48 -11.23 46.68
CA ASP A 52 -13.19 -12.47 46.94
C ASP A 52 -12.47 -13.67 46.30
N SER A 53 -12.53 -14.84 46.96
CA SER A 53 -11.90 -16.09 46.49
C SER A 53 -12.44 -16.61 45.14
N ASN A 54 -13.55 -16.07 44.66
CA ASN A 54 -14.09 -16.35 43.33
C ASN A 54 -13.56 -15.40 42.23
N ASN A 55 -12.42 -14.73 42.46
CA ASN A 55 -11.69 -13.91 41.52
C ASN A 55 -12.43 -12.64 41.05
N TYR A 56 -12.88 -11.83 41.98
CA TYR A 56 -13.40 -10.47 41.76
C TYR A 56 -13.20 -9.57 42.98
N ALA A 57 -13.13 -8.24 42.75
CA ALA A 57 -13.24 -7.26 43.82
C ALA A 57 -14.72 -7.11 44.22
N LYS A 58 -15.01 -7.20 45.51
CA LYS A 58 -16.35 -7.17 46.06
C LYS A 58 -16.53 -6.00 47.00
N GLY A 59 -17.45 -5.09 46.65
CA GLY A 59 -17.92 -3.99 47.47
C GLY A 59 -19.20 -4.40 48.17
N ARG A 60 -19.22 -4.43 49.54
CA ARG A 60 -20.40 -4.71 50.34
C ARG A 60 -20.27 -4.10 51.75
N LYS A 61 -21.36 -3.50 52.21
CA LYS A 61 -21.45 -3.03 53.59
C LYS A 61 -22.85 -3.26 54.16
N ILE A 62 -22.94 -4.02 55.24
CA ILE A 62 -24.15 -4.20 56.05
C ILE A 62 -24.33 -3.00 56.95
N GLY A 63 -25.53 -2.42 56.97
CA GLY A 63 -25.83 -1.28 57.80
C GLY A 63 -25.48 0.08 57.20
N GLY A 64 -25.24 0.12 55.90
CA GLY A 64 -24.96 1.34 55.15
C GLY A 64 -23.48 1.78 55.19
N GLY A 65 -23.05 2.46 54.17
CA GLY A 65 -21.68 3.02 54.07
C GLY A 65 -21.28 3.39 52.67
N GLU A 66 -20.13 4.04 52.57
CA GLU A 66 -19.46 4.45 51.35
C GLU A 66 -18.02 3.92 51.35
N GLY A 67 -17.60 3.34 50.21
CA GLY A 67 -16.27 2.82 50.01
C GLY A 67 -15.75 3.01 48.64
N HIS A 68 -14.45 3.15 48.49
CA HIS A 68 -13.76 3.50 47.27
C HIS A 68 -12.73 2.43 46.90
N LEU A 69 -12.69 2.09 45.62
CA LEU A 69 -11.70 1.21 45.00
C LEU A 69 -10.96 2.01 43.92
N PHE A 70 -9.66 2.23 44.09
CA PHE A 70 -8.85 3.13 43.28
C PHE A 70 -7.91 2.38 42.36
N SER A 71 -7.80 2.80 41.10
CA SER A 71 -6.68 2.42 40.25
C SER A 71 -5.36 2.97 40.79
N PRO A 72 -4.21 2.46 40.35
CA PRO A 72 -2.94 3.17 40.53
C PRO A 72 -3.00 4.59 39.95
N VAL A 73 -2.05 5.44 40.36
CA VAL A 73 -1.86 6.75 39.73
C VAL A 73 -1.22 6.52 38.36
N LEU A 74 -1.89 6.98 37.33
CA LEU A 74 -1.50 6.82 35.92
C LEU A 74 -1.18 8.20 35.32
N ASP A 75 -0.08 8.31 34.57
CA ASP A 75 0.16 9.46 33.71
C ASP A 75 -0.55 9.24 32.39
N LEU A 76 -1.68 9.89 32.20
CA LEU A 76 -2.48 9.86 30.97
C LEU A 76 -2.47 11.23 30.27
N SER A 77 -1.52 12.10 30.61
CA SER A 77 -1.35 13.38 29.97
C SER A 77 -0.95 13.18 28.51
N GLY A 78 -1.59 13.93 27.62
CA GLY A 78 -1.32 13.80 26.19
C GLY A 78 -2.03 12.62 25.49
N ALA A 79 -2.80 11.80 26.21
CA ALA A 79 -3.61 10.77 25.59
C ALA A 79 -4.73 11.40 24.72
N ASP A 80 -4.95 10.85 23.53
CA ASP A 80 -6.05 11.26 22.63
C ASP A 80 -7.31 10.47 22.88
N GLU A 81 -7.17 9.24 23.32
CA GLU A 81 -8.28 8.41 23.78
C GLU A 81 -7.88 7.67 25.04
N VAL A 82 -8.81 7.57 25.97
CA VAL A 82 -8.70 6.74 27.16
C VAL A 82 -9.98 5.90 27.25
N THR A 83 -9.79 4.58 27.34
CA THR A 83 -10.89 3.62 27.47
C THR A 83 -10.70 2.77 28.71
N ILE A 84 -11.78 2.57 29.46
CA ILE A 84 -11.87 1.63 30.57
C ILE A 84 -12.84 0.52 30.20
N LYS A 85 -12.40 -0.72 30.33
CA LYS A 85 -13.26 -1.92 30.19
C LYS A 85 -13.21 -2.73 31.47
N PHE A 86 -14.34 -3.27 31.88
CA PHE A 86 -14.41 -4.16 33.05
C PHE A 86 -15.70 -5.00 33.00
N SER A 87 -15.64 -6.17 33.64
CA SER A 87 -16.83 -6.98 33.84
C SER A 87 -17.39 -6.71 35.25
N HIS A 88 -18.68 -6.50 35.38
CA HIS A 88 -19.29 -6.29 36.69
C HIS A 88 -20.67 -6.94 36.83
N THR A 89 -21.05 -7.17 38.07
CA THR A 89 -22.40 -7.60 38.44
C THR A 89 -22.79 -6.99 39.78
N HIS A 90 -24.10 -6.89 40.02
CA HIS A 90 -24.59 -6.36 41.29
C HIS A 90 -25.87 -7.07 41.72
N ARG A 91 -26.12 -7.01 43.03
CA ARG A 91 -27.35 -7.54 43.60
C ARG A 91 -27.78 -6.74 44.84
N PHE A 92 -29.08 -6.66 45.05
CA PHE A 92 -29.71 -5.95 46.17
C PHE A 92 -29.41 -4.41 46.19
N ALA A 93 -29.04 -3.82 45.10
CA ALA A 93 -28.94 -2.37 44.97
C ALA A 93 -30.34 -1.74 44.97
N ALA A 94 -30.49 -0.58 45.60
CA ALA A 94 -31.72 0.20 45.48
C ALA A 94 -31.79 0.91 44.14
N ASN A 95 -30.66 1.54 43.75
CA ASN A 95 -30.50 2.21 42.47
C ASN A 95 -29.05 2.04 42.02
N PRO A 96 -28.73 1.01 41.19
CA PRO A 96 -27.37 0.72 40.78
C PRO A 96 -26.63 1.92 40.17
N GLU A 97 -27.30 2.75 39.38
CA GLU A 97 -26.72 3.90 38.68
C GLU A 97 -26.25 5.01 39.63
N SER A 98 -26.81 5.10 40.83
CA SER A 98 -26.38 6.04 41.87
C SER A 98 -25.57 5.39 42.97
N ASP A 99 -25.78 4.11 43.23
CA ASP A 99 -25.15 3.38 44.34
C ASP A 99 -23.74 2.87 43.94
N TYR A 100 -23.53 2.58 42.65
CA TYR A 100 -22.32 1.97 42.10
C TYR A 100 -21.79 2.80 40.92
N THR A 101 -20.92 3.73 41.19
CA THR A 101 -20.51 4.76 40.23
C THR A 101 -19.01 4.72 39.98
N LEU A 102 -18.61 5.10 38.76
CA LEU A 102 -17.22 5.27 38.35
C LEU A 102 -16.89 6.75 38.25
N TRP A 103 -15.73 7.13 38.79
CA TRP A 103 -15.25 8.50 38.83
C TRP A 103 -13.81 8.58 38.33
N VAL A 104 -13.40 9.74 37.82
CA VAL A 104 -12.03 10.03 37.43
C VAL A 104 -11.58 11.37 37.98
N THR A 105 -10.31 11.46 38.34
CA THR A 105 -9.60 12.71 38.65
C THR A 105 -8.35 12.81 37.79
N ASP A 106 -8.02 14.00 37.33
CA ASP A 106 -6.78 14.32 36.60
C ASP A 106 -5.63 14.72 37.52
N ASP A 107 -5.91 15.00 38.79
CA ASP A 107 -4.93 15.42 39.79
C ASP A 107 -5.21 14.78 41.16
N TYR A 108 -4.87 13.49 41.28
CA TYR A 108 -5.07 12.74 42.52
C TYR A 108 -4.16 13.23 43.65
N LYS A 109 -4.76 13.61 44.78
CA LYS A 109 -4.09 14.17 45.98
C LYS A 109 -4.01 13.21 47.17
N GLY A 110 -4.08 11.90 46.89
CA GLY A 110 -3.87 10.85 47.89
C GLY A 110 -5.12 10.32 48.58
N SER A 111 -6.29 10.94 48.42
CA SER A 111 -7.56 10.44 48.94
C SER A 111 -8.76 10.90 48.07
N TYR A 112 -9.90 10.24 48.27
CA TYR A 112 -11.14 10.66 47.62
C TYR A 112 -11.55 12.08 48.05
N ALA A 113 -11.50 12.38 49.31
CA ALA A 113 -11.94 13.67 49.87
C ALA A 113 -11.03 14.87 49.51
N SER A 114 -9.76 14.62 49.16
CA SER A 114 -8.81 15.68 48.82
C SER A 114 -8.70 15.97 47.31
N SER A 115 -9.30 15.14 46.46
CA SER A 115 -9.25 15.24 45.03
C SER A 115 -10.59 15.71 44.45
N GLU A 116 -10.55 16.35 43.29
CA GLU A 116 -11.76 16.71 42.53
C GLU A 116 -12.12 15.59 41.55
N TRP A 117 -13.36 15.13 41.58
CA TRP A 117 -13.80 13.98 40.83
C TRP A 117 -14.89 14.35 39.81
N LYS A 118 -14.79 13.71 38.64
CA LYS A 118 -15.78 13.78 37.55
C LYS A 118 -16.39 12.39 37.38
N GLN A 119 -17.73 12.30 37.41
CA GLN A 119 -18.42 11.02 37.23
C GLN A 119 -18.39 10.59 35.76
N LEU A 120 -18.11 9.32 35.55
CA LEU A 120 -18.20 8.61 34.26
C LEU A 120 -19.47 7.76 34.21
N ILE A 121 -20.06 7.62 33.03
CA ILE A 121 -21.29 6.84 32.84
C ILE A 121 -20.88 5.40 32.57
N ILE A 122 -21.38 4.48 33.41
CA ILE A 122 -21.27 3.03 33.20
C ILE A 122 -22.49 2.55 32.39
N TYR A 123 -22.28 1.76 31.36
CA TYR A 123 -23.36 1.10 30.63
C TYR A 123 -22.80 -0.17 29.94
N PRO A 124 -23.50 -1.33 29.98
CA PRO A 124 -24.79 -1.55 30.73
C PRO A 124 -24.55 -1.85 32.21
N TYR A 125 -25.58 -1.62 33.02
CA TYR A 125 -25.71 -2.27 34.33
C TYR A 125 -26.46 -3.59 34.13
N GLY A 126 -26.01 -4.67 34.81
CA GLY A 126 -26.68 -5.96 34.76
C GLY A 126 -28.03 -5.96 35.48
N THR A 127 -28.72 -7.08 35.45
CA THR A 127 -29.96 -7.27 36.19
C THR A 127 -29.67 -7.39 37.68
N ASN A 128 -30.50 -6.76 38.54
CA ASN A 128 -30.26 -6.71 39.99
C ASN A 128 -30.58 -8.02 40.76
N ASN A 129 -30.94 -9.12 40.06
CA ASN A 129 -31.45 -10.35 40.69
C ASN A 129 -30.63 -11.60 40.41
N ASP A 130 -29.59 -11.52 39.62
CA ASP A 130 -28.70 -12.64 39.35
C ASP A 130 -27.23 -12.20 39.54
N TRP A 131 -26.31 -13.14 39.43
CA TRP A 131 -24.87 -12.91 39.53
C TRP A 131 -24.18 -12.95 38.15
N THR A 132 -24.96 -12.63 37.09
CA THR A 132 -24.41 -12.59 35.73
C THR A 132 -23.58 -11.33 35.52
N PHE A 133 -22.32 -11.52 35.21
CA PHE A 133 -21.44 -10.44 34.86
C PHE A 133 -21.78 -9.85 33.47
N VAL A 134 -21.80 -8.56 33.37
CA VAL A 134 -21.90 -7.81 32.10
C VAL A 134 -20.63 -7.02 31.89
N ASP A 135 -20.24 -6.87 30.63
CA ASP A 135 -19.06 -6.11 30.26
C ASP A 135 -19.43 -4.64 29.99
N ALA A 136 -18.76 -3.74 30.67
CA ALA A 136 -18.90 -2.30 30.46
C ALA A 136 -17.67 -1.74 29.77
N THR A 137 -17.93 -0.84 28.80
CA THR A 137 -16.88 -0.05 28.13
C THR A 137 -17.17 1.44 28.36
N VAL A 138 -16.23 2.16 28.93
CA VAL A 138 -16.34 3.60 29.24
C VAL A 138 -15.26 4.35 28.51
N ASN A 139 -15.66 5.21 27.57
CA ASN A 139 -14.76 6.18 26.94
C ASN A 139 -14.62 7.40 27.87
N VAL A 140 -13.40 7.70 28.29
CA VAL A 140 -13.09 8.77 29.22
C VAL A 140 -12.81 10.05 28.43
N PRO A 141 -13.50 11.17 28.67
CA PRO A 141 -13.11 12.44 28.05
C PRO A 141 -11.67 12.81 28.39
N VAL A 142 -10.84 13.09 27.40
CA VAL A 142 -9.40 13.41 27.59
C VAL A 142 -9.18 14.69 28.42
N SER A 143 -10.17 15.58 28.49
CA SER A 143 -10.16 16.72 29.40
C SER A 143 -10.29 16.34 30.90
N ASN A 144 -10.52 15.07 31.20
CA ASN A 144 -10.68 14.53 32.55
C ASN A 144 -9.47 13.71 33.01
N VAL A 145 -8.41 13.65 32.22
CA VAL A 145 -7.19 12.93 32.54
C VAL A 145 -5.97 13.85 32.51
N GLY A 146 -4.90 13.48 33.22
CA GLY A 146 -3.68 14.25 33.35
C GLY A 146 -2.52 13.39 33.90
N MET A 147 -1.46 14.02 34.37
CA MET A 147 -0.24 13.35 34.87
C MET A 147 -0.49 12.50 36.13
N ARG A 148 -1.56 12.71 36.83
CA ARG A 148 -1.89 12.03 38.08
C ARG A 148 -3.32 11.50 38.07
N THR A 149 -3.70 10.86 36.99
CA THR A 149 -5.05 10.30 36.79
C THR A 149 -5.26 9.10 37.69
N VAL A 150 -6.39 9.06 38.37
CA VAL A 150 -6.89 7.90 39.12
C VAL A 150 -8.35 7.68 38.79
N PHE A 151 -8.75 6.42 38.56
CA PHE A 151 -10.12 5.99 38.44
C PHE A 151 -10.60 5.41 39.77
N CYS A 152 -11.83 5.78 40.17
CA CYS A 152 -12.41 5.38 41.42
C CYS A 152 -13.79 4.71 41.20
N PHE A 153 -13.92 3.46 41.59
CA PHE A 153 -15.21 2.77 41.71
C PHE A 153 -15.75 3.08 43.12
N ARG A 154 -16.83 3.85 43.16
CA ARG A 154 -17.46 4.27 44.42
C ARG A 154 -18.71 3.42 44.65
N TYR A 155 -18.70 2.71 45.77
CA TYR A 155 -19.82 1.94 46.31
C TYR A 155 -20.51 2.74 47.38
N THR A 156 -21.85 2.81 47.34
CA THR A 156 -22.69 3.35 48.41
C THR A 156 -23.83 2.40 48.75
N SER A 157 -24.22 2.34 50.03
CA SER A 157 -25.42 1.64 50.48
C SER A 157 -26.03 2.36 51.67
N THR A 158 -27.34 2.11 51.92
CA THR A 158 -28.07 2.65 53.07
C THR A 158 -28.22 1.57 54.13
N GLU A 159 -28.73 1.92 55.32
CA GLU A 159 -29.00 0.99 56.40
C GLU A 159 -30.05 -0.08 55.99
N THR A 160 -30.89 0.21 55.03
CA THR A 160 -31.97 -0.67 54.55
C THR A 160 -31.58 -1.46 53.28
N THR A 161 -30.50 -1.12 52.60
CA THR A 161 -29.98 -1.75 51.37
C THR A 161 -28.65 -2.41 51.65
N ASN A 162 -28.59 -3.75 51.52
CA ASN A 162 -27.36 -4.51 51.67
C ASN A 162 -26.82 -4.93 50.28
N GLY A 163 -26.72 -3.96 49.39
CA GLY A 163 -26.27 -4.20 48.02
C GLY A 163 -24.83 -4.73 47.97
N THR A 164 -24.57 -5.46 46.90
CA THR A 164 -23.22 -5.97 46.60
C THR A 164 -22.91 -5.60 45.19
N TRP A 165 -21.70 -5.10 44.96
CA TRP A 165 -21.12 -4.83 43.66
C TRP A 165 -19.82 -5.63 43.47
N GLU A 166 -19.72 -6.35 42.39
CA GLU A 166 -18.56 -7.19 42.07
C GLU A 166 -17.95 -6.77 40.77
N ILE A 167 -16.62 -6.62 40.71
CA ILE A 167 -15.85 -6.11 39.55
C ILE A 167 -14.66 -7.02 39.31
N LYS A 168 -14.40 -7.37 38.04
CA LYS A 168 -13.21 -8.11 37.59
C LYS A 168 -12.76 -7.64 36.19
N ASN A 169 -11.59 -8.10 35.77
CA ASN A 169 -11.06 -7.90 34.44
C ASN A 169 -11.01 -6.40 34.07
N LEU A 170 -10.58 -5.55 35.00
CA LEU A 170 -10.41 -4.13 34.73
C LEU A 170 -9.25 -3.91 33.78
N ARG A 171 -9.51 -3.27 32.64
CA ARG A 171 -8.51 -2.89 31.64
C ARG A 171 -8.59 -1.39 31.40
N ILE A 172 -7.43 -0.72 31.41
CA ILE A 172 -7.29 0.70 31.09
C ILE A 172 -6.35 0.80 29.91
N SER A 173 -6.82 1.41 28.83
CA SER A 173 -6.06 1.59 27.59
C SER A 173 -6.08 3.04 27.14
N THR A 174 -4.96 3.48 26.55
CA THR A 174 -4.81 4.81 25.96
C THR A 174 -4.35 4.71 24.52
N ILE A 175 -4.82 5.64 23.69
CA ILE A 175 -4.28 5.92 22.37
C ILE A 175 -3.62 7.30 22.45
N CYS A 176 -2.41 7.41 21.92
CA CYS A 176 -1.66 8.65 21.90
C CYS A 176 -1.61 9.21 20.48
N ALA A 177 -1.90 10.50 20.29
CA ALA A 177 -1.59 11.18 19.04
C ALA A 177 -0.08 11.41 18.93
N GLY A 178 0.41 11.15 17.75
CA GLY A 178 1.83 11.20 17.52
C GLY A 178 2.48 9.87 17.85
N VAL A 179 3.35 9.46 16.96
CA VAL A 179 4.08 8.21 17.08
C VAL A 179 5.16 8.40 18.14
N SER A 180 5.17 7.60 19.21
CA SER A 180 6.32 7.48 20.11
C SER A 180 7.59 7.22 19.28
N ALA A 181 8.76 7.53 19.81
CA ALA A 181 10.00 7.15 19.12
C ALA A 181 10.02 5.63 18.87
N PRO A 182 10.52 5.16 17.71
CA PRO A 182 10.61 3.73 17.46
C PRO A 182 11.49 3.04 18.51
N PRO A 183 11.10 1.85 19.01
CA PRO A 183 11.83 1.16 20.07
C PRO A 183 13.18 0.61 19.63
N VAL A 184 13.38 0.48 18.32
CA VAL A 184 14.62 0.07 17.67
C VAL A 184 14.97 1.04 16.55
N PRO A 185 16.25 1.19 16.16
CA PRO A 185 16.65 2.10 15.10
C PRO A 185 15.96 1.76 13.77
N LEU A 186 15.49 2.78 13.06
CA LEU A 186 15.01 2.64 11.68
C LEU A 186 16.19 2.37 10.73
N PRO A 187 15.98 1.59 9.69
CA PRO A 187 17.02 1.37 8.67
C PRO A 187 17.32 2.67 7.90
N ASN A 188 18.58 2.80 7.48
CA ASN A 188 18.98 3.91 6.63
C ASN A 188 18.62 3.59 5.17
N ILE A 189 17.73 4.37 4.59
CA ILE A 189 17.29 4.23 3.19
C ILE A 189 17.70 5.41 2.31
N GLY A 190 18.68 6.21 2.76
CA GLY A 190 19.13 7.39 2.03
C GLY A 190 18.11 8.53 2.04
N ASP A 191 18.12 9.33 0.99
CA ASP A 191 17.30 10.55 0.82
C ASP A 191 16.14 10.36 -0.16
N GLY A 192 15.62 9.15 -0.28
CA GLY A 192 14.50 8.83 -1.16
C GLY A 192 13.27 9.72 -0.91
N ARG A 193 12.74 10.33 -1.98
CA ARG A 193 11.51 11.13 -1.93
C ARG A 193 10.27 10.27 -1.65
N LEU A 194 10.30 9.05 -2.16
CA LEU A 194 9.30 8.02 -1.89
C LEU A 194 9.91 6.91 -1.05
N LYS A 195 9.09 6.33 -0.21
CA LYS A 195 9.41 5.17 0.62
C LYS A 195 8.40 4.07 0.35
N VAL A 196 8.89 2.91 -0.02
CA VAL A 196 8.07 1.70 -0.25
C VAL A 196 8.45 0.65 0.79
N CYS A 197 7.47 0.20 1.54
CA CYS A 197 7.62 -0.80 2.59
C CYS A 197 6.85 -2.06 2.23
N ALA A 198 7.35 -3.23 2.67
CA ALA A 198 6.59 -4.46 2.60
C ALA A 198 6.78 -5.32 3.85
N GLN A 199 5.81 -6.21 4.11
CA GLN A 199 5.84 -7.13 5.25
C GLN A 199 4.82 -8.27 5.13
N ASN A 200 5.20 -9.43 5.64
CA ASN A 200 4.29 -10.50 6.01
C ASN A 200 3.71 -10.21 7.41
N LEU A 201 2.38 -10.17 7.55
CA LEU A 201 1.68 -9.79 8.78
C LEU A 201 1.25 -10.98 9.65
N LEU A 202 1.69 -12.20 9.34
CA LEU A 202 1.36 -13.42 10.10
C LEU A 202 -0.15 -13.57 10.31
N ASN A 203 -0.88 -13.96 9.26
CA ASN A 203 -2.33 -14.21 9.31
C ASN A 203 -3.13 -13.03 9.91
N TYR A 204 -3.06 -11.85 9.32
CA TYR A 204 -3.84 -10.70 9.76
C TYR A 204 -5.28 -10.80 9.27
N TYR A 205 -6.17 -11.26 10.14
CA TYR A 205 -7.57 -11.60 9.88
C TYR A 205 -8.53 -10.86 10.81
N TYR A 206 -9.56 -10.26 10.22
CA TYR A 206 -10.67 -9.68 10.96
C TYR A 206 -11.71 -10.73 11.37
N ASN A 207 -11.88 -11.79 10.58
CA ASN A 207 -12.83 -12.84 10.84
C ASN A 207 -12.21 -14.01 11.63
N TYR A 208 -12.59 -14.13 12.88
CA TYR A 208 -12.02 -15.06 13.87
C TYR A 208 -12.35 -16.54 13.67
N ASN A 209 -13.17 -16.90 12.68
CA ASN A 209 -13.67 -18.28 12.48
C ASN A 209 -13.04 -19.00 11.29
N THR A 210 -11.89 -18.53 10.80
CA THR A 210 -11.29 -19.09 9.57
C THR A 210 -10.34 -20.25 9.82
N GLY A 211 -10.00 -20.56 11.08
CA GLY A 211 -8.96 -21.52 11.45
C GLY A 211 -7.53 -21.05 11.16
N ARG A 212 -7.39 -19.79 10.71
CA ARG A 212 -6.10 -19.06 10.62
C ARG A 212 -6.21 -17.82 11.48
N GLY A 213 -5.24 -17.63 12.40
CA GLY A 213 -5.22 -16.45 13.24
C GLY A 213 -6.46 -16.35 14.13
N ASP A 214 -6.69 -17.35 15.00
CA ASP A 214 -7.76 -17.32 15.99
C ASP A 214 -7.46 -16.23 17.03
N TYR A 215 -7.79 -14.97 16.69
CA TYR A 215 -7.65 -13.83 17.60
C TYR A 215 -8.97 -13.59 18.33
N THR A 216 -8.88 -13.25 19.62
CA THR A 216 -9.96 -12.52 20.26
C THR A 216 -10.04 -11.09 19.69
N PRO A 217 -11.16 -10.38 19.83
CA PRO A 217 -11.25 -8.97 19.42
C PRO A 217 -10.15 -8.10 20.02
N GLU A 218 -9.74 -8.38 21.25
CA GLU A 218 -8.69 -7.68 21.98
C GLU A 218 -7.31 -7.94 21.36
N GLU A 219 -6.99 -9.21 21.06
CA GLU A 219 -5.73 -9.59 20.41
C GLU A 219 -5.64 -9.03 19.00
N PHE A 220 -6.74 -9.01 18.25
CA PHE A 220 -6.80 -8.35 16.95
C PHE A 220 -6.55 -6.84 17.05
N ALA A 221 -7.18 -6.18 18.03
CA ALA A 221 -7.01 -4.75 18.26
C ALA A 221 -5.55 -4.42 18.68
N ASP A 222 -4.94 -5.24 19.55
CA ASP A 222 -3.54 -5.10 19.95
C ASP A 222 -2.59 -5.29 18.77
N LYS A 223 -2.79 -6.34 17.96
CA LYS A 223 -2.02 -6.58 16.75
C LYS A 223 -2.16 -5.43 15.74
N THR A 224 -3.39 -4.94 15.51
CA THR A 224 -3.64 -3.78 14.65
C THR A 224 -2.91 -2.54 15.14
N HIS A 225 -2.95 -2.28 16.46
CA HIS A 225 -2.24 -1.15 17.04
C HIS A 225 -0.73 -1.24 16.83
N LYS A 226 -0.13 -2.40 17.03
CA LYS A 226 1.31 -2.64 16.79
C LYS A 226 1.69 -2.47 15.33
N ILE A 227 0.88 -2.98 14.39
CA ILE A 227 1.06 -2.78 12.94
C ILE A 227 1.03 -1.29 12.61
N VAL A 228 0.01 -0.57 13.08
CA VAL A 228 -0.15 0.87 12.84
C VAL A 228 1.04 1.67 13.39
N ASN A 229 1.51 1.37 14.60
CA ASN A 229 2.72 2.01 15.15
C ASN A 229 3.93 1.78 14.26
N SER A 230 4.17 0.55 13.82
CA SER A 230 5.26 0.20 12.92
C SER A 230 5.17 0.96 11.60
N MET A 231 3.97 1.04 11.00
CA MET A 231 3.73 1.83 9.79
C MET A 231 4.05 3.32 9.99
N LEU A 232 3.60 3.90 11.10
CA LEU A 232 3.84 5.32 11.41
C LEU A 232 5.31 5.61 11.69
N TRP A 233 6.06 4.69 12.31
CA TRP A 233 7.51 4.83 12.50
C TRP A 233 8.28 4.81 11.18
N MET A 234 7.93 3.88 10.28
CA MET A 234 8.55 3.80 8.95
C MET A 234 8.12 4.95 8.05
N ASP A 235 6.93 5.51 8.25
CA ASP A 235 6.37 6.64 7.47
C ASP A 235 6.55 6.42 5.96
N ALA A 236 6.16 5.23 5.47
CA ALA A 236 6.26 4.92 4.06
C ALA A 236 5.06 5.47 3.27
N ASP A 237 5.28 5.70 1.98
CA ASP A 237 4.28 6.24 1.07
C ASP A 237 3.44 5.14 0.41
N VAL A 238 4.03 3.94 0.28
CA VAL A 238 3.36 2.72 -0.19
C VAL A 238 3.77 1.56 0.71
N TYR A 239 2.79 0.76 1.09
CA TYR A 239 2.97 -0.48 1.85
C TYR A 239 2.38 -1.64 1.07
N GLY A 240 3.16 -2.71 0.91
CA GLY A 240 2.73 -4.01 0.44
C GLY A 240 2.65 -5.01 1.60
N PHE A 241 1.59 -5.78 1.68
CA PHE A 241 1.41 -6.75 2.75
C PHE A 241 1.12 -8.16 2.21
N CYS A 242 1.67 -9.16 2.87
CA CYS A 242 1.32 -10.57 2.73
C CYS A 242 0.52 -11.05 3.94
N GLU A 243 -0.11 -12.22 3.80
CA GLU A 243 -0.91 -12.87 4.82
C GLU A 243 -2.06 -12.03 5.37
N LEU A 244 -2.68 -11.27 4.48
CA LEU A 244 -3.94 -10.61 4.75
C LEU A 244 -5.11 -11.57 4.54
N GLU A 245 -6.18 -11.38 5.31
CA GLU A 245 -7.50 -11.93 4.98
C GLU A 245 -7.90 -11.51 3.55
N ALA A 246 -8.49 -12.43 2.78
CA ALA A 246 -8.80 -12.18 1.38
C ALA A 246 -9.83 -11.06 1.14
N GLN A 247 -10.67 -10.76 2.12
CA GLN A 247 -11.67 -9.71 1.98
C GLN A 247 -11.10 -8.31 2.28
N ASP A 248 -11.61 -7.30 1.58
CA ASP A 248 -11.20 -5.90 1.71
C ASP A 248 -11.46 -5.28 3.09
N ILE A 249 -12.31 -5.91 3.90
CA ILE A 249 -12.59 -5.45 5.25
C ILE A 249 -11.30 -5.29 6.06
N ILE A 250 -10.31 -6.15 5.84
CA ILE A 250 -9.06 -6.13 6.61
C ILE A 250 -8.23 -4.88 6.30
N LEU A 251 -8.11 -4.52 5.01
CA LEU A 251 -7.39 -3.31 4.60
C LEU A 251 -8.14 -2.05 5.00
N ARG A 252 -9.48 -2.06 4.94
CA ARG A 252 -10.30 -0.94 5.41
C ARG A 252 -10.11 -0.70 6.89
N GLN A 253 -10.16 -1.74 7.74
CA GLN A 253 -9.94 -1.64 9.18
C GLN A 253 -8.53 -1.12 9.51
N LEU A 254 -7.52 -1.59 8.79
CA LEU A 254 -6.15 -1.12 8.95
C LEU A 254 -6.01 0.36 8.59
N VAL A 255 -6.56 0.78 7.45
CA VAL A 255 -6.52 2.17 6.98
C VAL A 255 -7.31 3.10 7.90
N ASP A 256 -8.50 2.67 8.37
CA ASP A 256 -9.28 3.45 9.32
C ASP A 256 -8.51 3.67 10.64
N SER A 257 -7.86 2.62 11.16
CA SER A 257 -7.03 2.69 12.36
C SER A 257 -5.80 3.58 12.15
N LEU A 258 -5.15 3.47 10.99
CA LEU A 258 -3.97 4.27 10.63
C LEU A 258 -4.32 5.76 10.49
N ASN A 259 -5.39 6.09 9.77
CA ASN A 259 -5.87 7.47 9.62
C ASN A 259 -6.31 8.06 10.96
N LYS A 260 -6.97 7.26 11.80
CA LYS A 260 -7.38 7.67 13.15
C LYS A 260 -6.17 8.00 14.01
N GLN A 261 -5.17 7.11 14.08
CA GLN A 261 -4.00 7.31 14.92
C GLN A 261 -3.07 8.42 14.40
N SER A 262 -2.92 8.56 13.08
CA SER A 262 -2.16 9.66 12.46
C SER A 262 -2.90 11.00 12.44
N GLN A 263 -4.17 11.02 12.83
CA GLN A 263 -5.06 12.19 12.74
C GLN A 263 -5.13 12.79 11.33
N THR A 264 -5.08 11.97 10.32
CA THR A 264 -5.13 12.36 8.92
C THR A 264 -6.21 11.57 8.17
N THR A 265 -6.39 11.90 6.90
CA THR A 265 -7.16 11.10 5.94
C THR A 265 -6.31 10.72 4.75
N HIS A 266 -4.98 10.75 4.90
CA HIS A 266 -4.04 10.60 3.79
C HIS A 266 -3.90 9.17 3.32
N TYR A 267 -4.13 8.19 4.17
CA TYR A 267 -3.98 6.78 3.80
C TYR A 267 -5.23 6.24 3.12
N ALA A 268 -5.02 5.39 2.13
CA ALA A 268 -6.03 4.60 1.45
C ALA A 268 -5.46 3.21 1.11
N TYR A 269 -6.33 2.27 0.77
CA TYR A 269 -5.91 0.97 0.23
C TYR A 269 -6.30 0.83 -1.24
N VAL A 270 -5.61 -0.04 -1.95
CA VAL A 270 -5.94 -0.38 -3.34
C VAL A 270 -7.03 -1.45 -3.32
N VAL A 271 -8.15 -1.16 -3.99
CA VAL A 271 -9.23 -2.11 -4.19
C VAL A 271 -8.77 -3.17 -5.19
N ASP A 272 -9.09 -4.43 -4.92
CA ASP A 272 -8.76 -5.55 -5.80
C ASP A 272 -10.02 -6.25 -6.34
N ASP A 273 -9.83 -7.20 -7.25
CA ASP A 273 -10.88 -8.02 -7.88
C ASP A 273 -11.11 -9.36 -7.15
N ILE A 274 -10.71 -9.45 -5.89
CA ILE A 274 -10.79 -10.69 -5.12
C ILE A 274 -12.18 -10.81 -4.51
N ASP A 275 -13.01 -11.64 -5.15
CA ASP A 275 -14.33 -12.06 -4.65
C ASP A 275 -14.21 -13.51 -4.18
N VAL A 276 -13.89 -13.69 -2.89
CA VAL A 276 -13.71 -15.03 -2.29
C VAL A 276 -14.84 -15.33 -1.34
N ALA A 277 -15.55 -16.41 -1.62
CA ALA A 277 -16.44 -17.02 -0.63
C ALA A 277 -15.61 -17.60 0.53
N TRP A 278 -16.08 -17.44 1.76
CA TRP A 278 -15.43 -17.81 3.03
C TRP A 278 -15.19 -19.32 3.26
N ASP A 279 -15.36 -20.18 2.27
CA ASP A 279 -15.54 -21.61 2.44
C ASP A 279 -14.28 -22.46 2.24
N SER A 280 -13.12 -21.87 1.92
CA SER A 280 -11.90 -22.66 1.78
C SER A 280 -10.69 -22.03 2.49
N TYR A 281 -10.04 -22.83 3.33
CA TYR A 281 -8.82 -22.50 4.06
C TYR A 281 -7.70 -22.00 3.15
N ASP A 282 -7.55 -22.57 1.94
CA ASP A 282 -6.44 -22.27 1.02
C ASP A 282 -6.63 -20.98 0.21
N ASN A 283 -7.86 -20.46 0.12
CA ASN A 283 -8.17 -19.24 -0.68
C ASN A 283 -8.34 -17.98 0.18
N ASN A 284 -8.09 -18.07 1.49
CA ASN A 284 -8.39 -16.98 2.42
C ASN A 284 -7.26 -15.94 2.56
N LEU A 285 -6.09 -16.18 1.96
CA LEU A 285 -4.94 -15.28 2.00
C LEU A 285 -4.88 -14.40 0.76
N LYS A 286 -4.50 -13.14 0.97
CA LYS A 286 -4.12 -12.25 -0.13
C LYS A 286 -2.87 -11.43 0.20
N SER A 287 -2.27 -10.86 -0.85
CA SER A 287 -1.41 -9.69 -0.78
C SER A 287 -2.21 -8.44 -1.13
N GLY A 288 -1.85 -7.31 -0.56
CA GLY A 288 -2.58 -6.06 -0.78
C GLY A 288 -1.72 -4.83 -0.50
N PHE A 289 -2.27 -3.64 -0.82
CA PHE A 289 -1.53 -2.39 -0.77
C PHE A 289 -2.27 -1.32 0.01
N VAL A 290 -1.50 -0.57 0.82
CA VAL A 290 -1.93 0.69 1.45
C VAL A 290 -1.00 1.80 0.95
N TYR A 291 -1.53 2.99 0.72
CA TYR A 291 -0.75 4.09 0.16
C TYR A 291 -1.19 5.46 0.70
N ARG A 292 -0.31 6.45 0.58
CA ARG A 292 -0.58 7.85 0.92
C ARG A 292 -1.12 8.60 -0.30
N LYS A 293 -2.40 8.99 -0.25
CA LYS A 293 -3.10 9.74 -1.33
C LYS A 293 -2.49 11.12 -1.61
N ASP A 294 -1.76 11.68 -0.68
CA ASP A 294 -1.07 12.97 -0.82
C ASP A 294 0.32 12.84 -1.45
N LYS A 295 0.79 11.61 -1.69
CA LYS A 295 2.10 11.31 -2.29
C LYS A 295 2.01 10.55 -3.59
N VAL A 296 1.15 9.54 -3.64
CA VAL A 296 1.00 8.67 -4.81
C VAL A 296 -0.47 8.40 -5.11
N LYS A 297 -0.75 8.01 -6.34
CA LYS A 297 -2.04 7.43 -6.75
C LYS A 297 -1.83 6.09 -7.45
N PRO A 298 -2.72 5.11 -7.27
CA PRO A 298 -2.71 3.90 -8.09
C PRO A 298 -3.04 4.23 -9.54
N VAL A 299 -2.38 3.53 -10.47
CA VAL A 299 -2.61 3.63 -11.91
C VAL A 299 -3.04 2.26 -12.45
N GLY A 300 -4.16 2.22 -13.14
CA GLY A 300 -4.77 0.97 -13.59
C GLY A 300 -5.30 0.11 -12.45
N SER A 301 -5.73 -1.09 -12.79
CA SER A 301 -6.30 -2.04 -11.84
C SER A 301 -5.22 -2.86 -11.13
N ASN A 302 -5.49 -3.25 -9.89
CA ASN A 302 -4.72 -4.27 -9.19
C ASN A 302 -4.95 -5.63 -9.87
N VAL A 303 -3.88 -6.24 -10.38
CA VAL A 303 -3.99 -7.47 -11.18
C VAL A 303 -3.10 -8.58 -10.63
N PRO A 304 -3.48 -9.87 -10.83
CA PRO A 304 -2.65 -10.98 -10.38
C PRO A 304 -1.39 -11.17 -11.25
N ALA A 305 -0.25 -11.44 -10.62
CA ALA A 305 0.96 -11.91 -11.32
C ALA A 305 0.85 -13.39 -11.73
N TYR A 306 -0.04 -14.14 -11.11
CA TYR A 306 -0.24 -15.58 -11.34
C TYR A 306 -1.48 -15.84 -12.21
N SER A 307 -1.38 -16.68 -13.23
CA SER A 307 -2.48 -16.98 -14.15
C SER A 307 -3.41 -18.10 -13.68
N GLY A 308 -3.02 -18.90 -12.68
CA GLY A 308 -3.85 -19.95 -12.07
C GLY A 308 -4.67 -19.41 -10.89
N ASN A 309 -5.57 -20.22 -10.34
CA ASN A 309 -6.44 -19.78 -9.24
C ASN A 309 -5.76 -19.79 -7.86
N TYR A 310 -4.76 -20.63 -7.63
CA TYR A 310 -4.22 -20.90 -6.29
C TYR A 310 -3.41 -19.73 -5.71
N TYR A 311 -2.48 -19.14 -6.49
CA TYR A 311 -1.65 -18.00 -6.05
C TYR A 311 -2.11 -16.65 -6.62
N ARG A 312 -3.27 -16.62 -7.23
CA ARG A 312 -3.86 -15.40 -7.83
C ARG A 312 -3.98 -14.25 -6.82
N ASN A 313 -4.37 -14.58 -5.59
CA ASN A 313 -4.63 -13.60 -4.55
C ASN A 313 -3.36 -13.16 -3.82
N THR A 314 -2.34 -14.01 -3.77
CA THR A 314 -1.10 -13.76 -3.02
C THR A 314 0.05 -13.20 -3.88
N MET A 315 -0.15 -13.07 -5.19
CA MET A 315 0.82 -12.48 -6.12
C MET A 315 0.14 -11.37 -6.91
N ARG A 316 0.28 -10.12 -6.45
CA ARG A 316 -0.48 -8.96 -6.94
C ARG A 316 0.43 -7.87 -7.49
N ILE A 317 0.00 -7.21 -8.55
CA ILE A 317 0.72 -6.12 -9.24
C ILE A 317 -0.12 -4.86 -9.17
N GLN A 318 0.53 -3.74 -8.80
CA GLN A 318 -0.05 -2.41 -8.86
C GLN A 318 1.00 -1.41 -9.31
N THR A 319 0.65 -0.59 -10.27
CA THR A 319 1.46 0.59 -10.65
C THR A 319 1.00 1.79 -9.84
N PHE A 320 1.96 2.62 -9.42
CA PHE A 320 1.72 3.88 -8.71
C PHE A 320 2.37 5.03 -9.46
N GLU A 321 1.76 6.21 -9.38
CA GLU A 321 2.31 7.47 -9.89
C GLU A 321 2.63 8.39 -8.73
N GLU A 322 3.86 8.92 -8.68
CA GLU A 322 4.27 9.95 -7.74
C GLU A 322 3.62 11.28 -8.12
N LEU A 323 2.82 11.87 -7.23
CA LEU A 323 2.07 13.10 -7.54
C LEU A 323 2.96 14.33 -7.76
N SER A 324 4.15 14.34 -7.18
CA SER A 324 5.07 15.47 -7.26
C SER A 324 5.83 15.54 -8.59
N SER A 325 6.11 14.40 -9.20
CA SER A 325 6.89 14.30 -10.45
C SER A 325 6.05 13.86 -11.65
N GLY A 326 4.95 13.13 -11.40
CA GLY A 326 4.19 12.42 -12.43
C GLY A 326 4.83 11.11 -12.87
N GLU A 327 6.00 10.75 -12.30
CA GLU A 327 6.70 9.50 -12.61
C GLU A 327 6.02 8.31 -11.96
N ARG A 328 6.21 7.13 -12.55
CA ARG A 328 5.55 5.90 -12.14
C ARG A 328 6.54 4.83 -11.75
N PHE A 329 6.07 3.86 -11.02
CA PHE A 329 6.74 2.58 -10.80
C PHE A 329 5.69 1.48 -10.58
N THR A 330 6.07 0.25 -10.90
CA THR A 330 5.21 -0.91 -10.67
C THR A 330 5.74 -1.74 -9.51
N LEU A 331 4.87 -2.01 -8.54
CA LEU A 331 5.14 -2.89 -7.41
C LEU A 331 4.41 -4.21 -7.57
N SER A 332 5.15 -5.31 -7.55
CA SER A 332 4.60 -6.67 -7.42
C SER A 332 4.79 -7.15 -5.99
N MET A 333 3.69 -7.40 -5.28
CA MET A 333 3.69 -7.95 -3.93
C MET A 333 3.36 -9.43 -3.98
N ASN A 334 4.25 -10.28 -3.43
CA ASN A 334 4.24 -11.72 -3.64
C ASN A 334 4.37 -12.48 -2.32
N HIS A 335 3.60 -13.57 -2.20
CA HIS A 335 3.76 -14.56 -1.16
C HIS A 335 3.81 -15.93 -1.83
N PHE A 336 5.01 -16.51 -1.91
CA PHE A 336 5.25 -17.80 -2.53
C PHE A 336 4.89 -18.96 -1.57
N LYS A 337 4.93 -20.18 -2.08
CA LYS A 337 4.67 -21.39 -1.28
C LYS A 337 5.68 -21.50 -0.13
N SER A 338 5.19 -21.58 1.10
CA SER A 338 6.02 -21.81 2.28
C SER A 338 6.77 -23.13 2.21
N LYS A 339 7.94 -23.20 2.89
CA LYS A 339 8.72 -24.43 3.06
C LYS A 339 7.99 -25.47 3.96
N ALA A 340 6.92 -25.08 4.63
CA ALA A 340 6.11 -25.95 5.47
C ALA A 340 5.33 -26.97 4.63
N GLY A 341 5.20 -28.20 5.16
CA GLY A 341 4.44 -29.28 4.54
C GLY A 341 5.23 -30.60 4.50
N SER A 342 4.53 -31.65 4.10
CA SER A 342 5.10 -33.03 4.02
C SER A 342 5.64 -33.39 2.64
N ALA A 343 5.67 -32.43 1.70
CA ALA A 343 6.23 -32.67 0.38
C ALA A 343 7.75 -32.94 0.48
N GLU A 344 8.24 -33.91 -0.28
CA GLU A 344 9.67 -34.32 -0.29
C GLU A 344 10.60 -33.15 -0.66
N ASP A 345 10.14 -32.27 -1.57
CA ASP A 345 10.87 -31.09 -2.04
C ASP A 345 10.59 -29.81 -1.20
N GLN A 346 9.89 -29.94 -0.08
CA GLN A 346 9.49 -28.83 0.76
C GLN A 346 8.80 -27.68 -0.02
N GLY A 347 8.08 -28.01 -1.10
CA GLY A 347 7.37 -27.07 -1.95
C GLY A 347 8.25 -26.31 -2.96
N ASN A 348 9.50 -26.71 -3.18
CA ASN A 348 10.40 -26.02 -4.12
C ASN A 348 9.84 -25.97 -5.54
N SER A 349 9.32 -27.05 -6.07
CA SER A 349 8.70 -27.09 -7.41
C SER A 349 7.55 -26.10 -7.57
N THR A 350 6.80 -25.86 -6.49
CA THR A 350 5.74 -24.85 -6.48
C THR A 350 6.33 -23.43 -6.47
N ARG A 351 7.39 -23.17 -5.68
CA ARG A 351 8.07 -21.86 -5.70
C ARG A 351 8.73 -21.56 -7.04
N VAL A 352 9.32 -22.56 -7.69
CA VAL A 352 9.79 -22.44 -9.09
C VAL A 352 8.65 -22.04 -10.03
N THR A 353 7.48 -22.65 -9.86
CA THR A 353 6.29 -22.27 -10.64
C THR A 353 5.85 -20.83 -10.31
N ASN A 354 5.85 -20.43 -9.03
CA ASN A 354 5.53 -19.06 -8.64
C ASN A 354 6.49 -18.05 -9.31
N ALA A 355 7.81 -18.28 -9.22
CA ALA A 355 8.82 -17.43 -9.85
C ALA A 355 8.64 -17.36 -11.37
N THR A 356 8.45 -18.50 -12.04
CA THR A 356 8.23 -18.57 -13.49
C THR A 356 6.99 -17.76 -13.92
N GLN A 357 5.88 -17.90 -13.20
CA GLN A 357 4.67 -17.15 -13.48
C GLN A 357 4.88 -15.64 -13.26
N LEU A 358 5.59 -15.26 -12.20
CA LEU A 358 5.92 -13.89 -11.89
C LEU A 358 6.69 -13.23 -13.04
N ILE A 359 7.87 -13.79 -13.40
CA ILE A 359 8.73 -13.19 -14.42
C ILE A 359 8.11 -13.21 -15.82
N THR A 360 7.19 -14.15 -16.09
CA THR A 360 6.49 -14.23 -17.37
C THR A 360 5.39 -13.17 -17.48
N ASN A 361 4.62 -12.95 -16.42
CA ASN A 361 3.43 -12.11 -16.47
C ASN A 361 3.70 -10.65 -16.10
N LEU A 362 4.64 -10.40 -15.19
CA LEU A 362 4.90 -9.05 -14.65
C LEU A 362 5.23 -8.02 -15.74
N PRO A 363 6.15 -8.27 -16.70
CA PRO A 363 6.47 -7.27 -17.71
C PRO A 363 5.29 -6.82 -18.57
N SER A 364 4.34 -7.75 -18.85
CA SER A 364 3.16 -7.45 -19.67
C SER A 364 2.02 -6.79 -18.89
N LYS A 365 2.06 -6.80 -17.56
CA LYS A 365 1.02 -6.24 -16.67
C LYS A 365 1.46 -4.97 -15.96
N ALA A 366 2.77 -4.74 -15.92
CA ALA A 366 3.32 -3.48 -15.45
C ALA A 366 2.91 -2.34 -16.39
N LEU A 367 2.44 -1.23 -15.82
CA LEU A 367 2.12 -0.02 -16.58
C LEU A 367 3.25 1.00 -16.52
N ASP A 368 4.41 0.56 -16.08
CA ASP A 368 5.67 1.31 -16.08
C ASP A 368 6.85 0.35 -16.12
N LYS A 369 7.97 0.82 -16.67
CA LYS A 369 9.22 0.04 -16.81
C LYS A 369 10.02 -0.07 -15.50
N ASP A 370 9.78 0.80 -14.54
CA ASP A 370 10.44 0.79 -13.23
C ASP A 370 9.73 -0.20 -12.32
N ILE A 371 10.34 -1.38 -12.11
CA ILE A 371 9.67 -2.51 -11.48
C ILE A 371 10.38 -2.91 -10.19
N LEU A 372 9.58 -3.00 -9.11
CA LEU A 372 9.93 -3.63 -7.85
C LEU A 372 9.16 -4.95 -7.68
N ILE A 373 9.87 -6.00 -7.29
CA ILE A 373 9.30 -7.25 -6.80
C ILE A 373 9.58 -7.31 -5.30
N MET A 374 8.54 -7.34 -4.49
CA MET A 374 8.66 -7.43 -3.04
C MET A 374 7.77 -8.56 -2.51
N GLY A 375 8.06 -9.05 -1.32
CA GLY A 375 7.23 -10.01 -0.61
C GLY A 375 8.02 -11.11 0.07
N ASP A 376 7.28 -11.98 0.76
CA ASP A 376 7.77 -13.23 1.32
C ASP A 376 7.84 -14.26 0.19
N LEU A 377 9.04 -14.45 -0.36
CA LEU A 377 9.28 -15.41 -1.43
C LEU A 377 9.57 -16.82 -0.90
N ASN A 378 9.63 -16.99 0.43
CA ASN A 378 9.90 -18.26 1.11
C ASN A 378 11.16 -18.99 0.58
N CYS A 379 12.12 -18.23 0.09
CA CYS A 379 13.39 -18.71 -0.47
C CYS A 379 14.54 -17.88 0.09
N GLU A 380 15.71 -18.52 0.22
CA GLU A 380 16.97 -17.83 0.46
C GLU A 380 17.72 -17.61 -0.86
N VAL A 381 18.59 -16.59 -0.90
CA VAL A 381 19.41 -16.29 -2.07
C VAL A 381 20.25 -17.52 -2.49
N GLY A 382 20.26 -17.80 -3.79
CA GLY A 382 20.88 -19.00 -4.36
C GLY A 382 19.92 -20.19 -4.51
N GLU A 383 18.72 -20.15 -3.96
CA GLU A 383 17.68 -21.13 -4.29
C GLU A 383 17.13 -20.89 -5.70
N GLU A 384 16.74 -21.99 -6.37
CA GLU A 384 16.31 -21.99 -7.78
C GLU A 384 15.23 -20.94 -8.13
N PRO A 385 14.18 -20.72 -7.31
CA PRO A 385 13.17 -19.71 -7.62
C PRO A 385 13.74 -18.28 -7.71
N LEU A 386 14.71 -17.93 -6.85
CA LEU A 386 15.32 -16.60 -6.86
C LEU A 386 16.34 -16.47 -8.00
N ASN A 387 17.07 -17.53 -8.33
CA ASN A 387 17.97 -17.55 -9.49
C ASN A 387 17.19 -17.25 -10.79
N LEU A 388 15.97 -17.76 -10.95
CA LEU A 388 15.11 -17.45 -12.10
C LEU A 388 14.75 -15.96 -12.17
N ILE A 389 14.48 -15.31 -11.03
CA ILE A 389 14.19 -13.87 -10.96
C ILE A 389 15.44 -13.08 -11.34
N GLU A 390 16.62 -13.49 -10.87
CA GLU A 390 17.91 -12.86 -11.21
C GLU A 390 18.27 -13.04 -12.69
N GLU A 391 18.07 -14.23 -13.25
CA GLU A 391 18.26 -14.52 -14.68
C GLU A 391 17.32 -13.70 -15.58
N ALA A 392 16.15 -13.32 -15.08
CA ALA A 392 15.22 -12.42 -15.76
C ALA A 392 15.63 -10.93 -15.68
N GLY A 393 16.77 -10.60 -15.07
CA GLY A 393 17.34 -9.27 -15.03
C GLY A 393 16.97 -8.42 -13.81
N TYR A 394 16.45 -9.04 -12.75
CA TYR A 394 16.19 -8.37 -11.47
C TYR A 394 17.35 -8.60 -10.50
N THR A 395 17.65 -7.61 -9.67
CA THR A 395 18.73 -7.66 -8.68
C THR A 395 18.18 -7.46 -7.27
N GLU A 396 18.69 -8.25 -6.32
CA GLU A 396 18.31 -8.20 -4.92
C GLU A 396 18.86 -6.93 -4.25
N GLN A 397 18.01 -6.14 -3.59
CA GLN A 397 18.35 -4.82 -3.08
C GLN A 397 18.68 -4.80 -1.59
N LEU A 398 18.08 -5.66 -0.76
CA LEU A 398 18.37 -5.67 0.68
C LEU A 398 19.83 -6.05 0.93
N LEU A 399 20.33 -7.08 0.23
CA LEU A 399 21.73 -7.52 0.32
C LEU A 399 22.71 -6.54 -0.33
N ALA A 400 22.26 -5.75 -1.31
CA ALA A 400 23.08 -4.70 -1.90
C ALA A 400 23.46 -3.60 -0.88
N TYR A 401 22.60 -3.35 0.11
CA TYR A 401 22.83 -2.37 1.17
C TYR A 401 23.26 -2.97 2.51
N ASN A 402 22.91 -4.24 2.78
CA ASN A 402 23.35 -4.98 3.97
C ASN A 402 23.55 -6.47 3.66
N THR A 403 24.79 -6.88 3.49
CA THR A 403 25.15 -8.26 3.13
C THR A 403 24.82 -9.31 4.20
N THR A 404 24.41 -8.91 5.39
CA THR A 404 24.02 -9.79 6.50
C THR A 404 22.56 -9.60 6.88
N ALA A 405 21.72 -9.09 5.95
CA ALA A 405 20.31 -8.89 6.18
C ALA A 405 19.60 -10.23 6.49
N TYR A 406 18.64 -10.19 7.41
CA TYR A 406 17.67 -11.26 7.68
C TYR A 406 16.31 -10.64 7.95
N SER A 407 15.23 -11.32 7.58
CA SER A 407 13.85 -10.84 7.79
C SER A 407 13.04 -11.76 8.69
N HIS A 408 13.45 -13.00 8.82
CA HIS A 408 12.81 -14.04 9.63
C HIS A 408 13.85 -14.73 10.51
N CYS A 409 13.53 -14.97 11.79
CA CYS A 409 14.50 -15.50 12.75
C CYS A 409 14.26 -16.97 13.06
N TYR A 410 14.50 -17.81 12.08
CA TYR A 410 14.52 -19.26 12.19
C TYR A 410 15.93 -19.78 11.87
N ASN A 411 16.38 -20.84 12.54
CA ASN A 411 17.71 -21.44 12.32
C ASN A 411 18.92 -20.48 12.34
N GLY A 412 18.81 -19.34 13.02
CA GLY A 412 19.91 -18.38 13.11
C GLY A 412 19.80 -17.15 12.21
N GLY A 413 18.68 -17.01 11.52
CA GLY A 413 18.34 -15.90 10.65
C GLY A 413 18.28 -16.30 9.19
N GLU A 414 17.14 -16.05 8.57
CA GLU A 414 16.87 -16.32 7.16
C GLU A 414 16.43 -15.02 6.47
N LEU A 415 16.93 -14.76 5.27
CA LEU A 415 16.39 -13.75 4.38
C LEU A 415 15.44 -14.40 3.40
N ILE A 416 14.15 -14.37 3.70
CA ILE A 416 13.08 -14.95 2.86
C ILE A 416 12.09 -13.90 2.35
N ASP A 417 12.15 -12.70 2.90
CA ASP A 417 11.51 -11.50 2.37
C ASP A 417 12.51 -10.72 1.53
N HIS A 418 12.14 -10.35 0.32
CA HIS A 418 13.06 -9.80 -0.66
C HIS A 418 12.56 -8.52 -1.31
N VAL A 419 13.52 -7.74 -1.81
CA VAL A 419 13.32 -6.61 -2.70
C VAL A 419 14.16 -6.83 -3.95
N TYR A 420 13.53 -7.20 -5.04
CA TYR A 420 14.17 -7.24 -6.33
C TYR A 420 13.77 -6.03 -7.18
N ALA A 421 14.73 -5.47 -7.89
CA ALA A 421 14.51 -4.36 -8.80
C ALA A 421 15.10 -4.69 -10.18
N ASN A 422 14.41 -4.32 -11.26
CA ASN A 422 15.02 -4.36 -12.58
C ASN A 422 16.06 -3.24 -12.74
N ALA A 423 16.85 -3.27 -13.79
CA ALA A 423 17.99 -2.34 -13.97
C ALA A 423 17.58 -0.85 -13.94
N SER A 424 16.41 -0.51 -14.49
CA SER A 424 15.89 0.86 -14.48
C SER A 424 15.60 1.31 -13.05
N MET A 425 14.86 0.50 -12.31
CA MET A 425 14.46 0.81 -10.93
C MET A 425 15.62 0.76 -9.95
N ALA A 426 16.55 -0.18 -10.09
CA ALA A 426 17.71 -0.33 -9.20
C ALA A 426 18.58 0.96 -9.16
N ASN A 427 18.69 1.68 -10.29
CA ASN A 427 19.40 2.94 -10.36
C ASN A 427 18.72 4.12 -9.64
N GLN A 428 17.46 3.95 -9.23
CA GLN A 428 16.64 4.96 -8.58
C GLN A 428 16.45 4.68 -7.07
N ILE A 429 16.94 3.54 -6.58
CA ILE A 429 16.93 3.19 -5.16
C ILE A 429 18.05 3.93 -4.44
N THR A 430 17.72 4.64 -3.37
CA THR A 430 18.65 5.41 -2.54
C THR A 430 19.16 4.62 -1.35
N GLY A 431 18.44 3.58 -0.95
CA GLY A 431 18.79 2.69 0.14
C GLY A 431 17.70 1.68 0.42
N ALA A 432 18.05 0.59 1.06
CA ALA A 432 17.13 -0.46 1.48
C ALA A 432 17.54 -1.04 2.83
N GLY A 433 16.59 -1.49 3.64
CA GLY A 433 16.90 -2.12 4.91
C GLY A 433 15.70 -2.69 5.63
N ILE A 434 15.98 -3.42 6.69
CA ILE A 434 15.00 -4.15 7.51
C ILE A 434 14.85 -3.46 8.86
N PHE A 435 13.63 -3.27 9.30
CA PHE A 435 13.28 -2.69 10.59
C PHE A 435 13.01 -3.83 11.59
N HIS A 436 14.02 -4.23 12.36
CA HIS A 436 13.97 -5.36 13.30
C HIS A 436 13.06 -5.09 14.51
N ILE A 437 11.76 -4.93 14.26
CA ILE A 437 10.74 -4.66 15.26
C ILE A 437 10.11 -5.94 15.82
N SER A 438 10.03 -6.97 14.99
CA SER A 438 9.36 -8.23 15.32
C SER A 438 10.33 -9.36 15.63
N THR A 439 11.52 -9.38 15.00
CA THR A 439 12.50 -10.46 15.17
C THR A 439 13.89 -9.94 15.53
N LYS A 440 14.64 -10.75 16.28
CA LYS A 440 16.06 -10.54 16.54
C LYS A 440 16.72 -11.90 16.75
N CYS A 441 17.58 -12.28 15.85
CA CYS A 441 18.25 -13.59 15.91
C CYS A 441 19.11 -13.72 17.16
N GLY A 442 18.98 -14.85 17.85
CA GLY A 442 19.63 -15.13 19.12
C GLY A 442 18.80 -14.68 20.36
N GLU A 443 17.69 -14.00 20.18
CA GLU A 443 16.73 -13.68 21.23
C GLU A 443 15.62 -14.75 21.30
N ASP A 444 14.96 -14.82 22.43
CA ASP A 444 13.82 -15.71 22.63
C ASP A 444 12.50 -15.09 22.10
N ALA A 445 11.40 -15.82 22.24
CA ALA A 445 10.07 -15.38 21.81
C ALA A 445 9.55 -14.14 22.57
N SER A 446 10.22 -13.74 23.66
CA SER A 446 9.90 -12.54 24.42
C SER A 446 10.52 -11.26 23.85
N TYR A 447 11.37 -11.37 22.82
CA TYR A 447 11.97 -10.19 22.20
C TYR A 447 10.88 -9.22 21.74
N ASN A 448 11.00 -7.98 22.21
CA ASN A 448 10.15 -6.86 21.82
C ASN A 448 8.63 -7.16 21.89
N VAL A 449 8.20 -7.96 22.87
CA VAL A 449 6.83 -8.48 22.99
C VAL A 449 5.74 -7.38 22.93
N ASP A 450 6.06 -6.17 23.43
CA ASP A 450 5.15 -5.03 23.41
C ASP A 450 4.93 -4.44 22.01
N HIS A 451 5.80 -4.76 21.06
CA HIS A 451 5.76 -4.23 19.69
C HIS A 451 5.69 -5.31 18.64
N ARG A 452 6.06 -6.54 18.97
CA ARG A 452 6.04 -7.69 18.07
C ARG A 452 4.61 -8.05 17.67
N TYR A 453 4.37 -8.19 16.36
CA TYR A 453 3.07 -8.56 15.79
C TYR A 453 3.16 -9.59 14.66
N SER A 454 4.38 -9.93 14.22
CA SER A 454 4.67 -10.92 13.18
C SER A 454 5.91 -11.74 13.56
N ASP A 455 6.16 -12.83 12.85
CA ASP A 455 7.42 -13.59 12.85
C ASP A 455 8.38 -13.10 11.76
N HIS A 456 7.94 -12.15 10.93
CA HIS A 456 8.72 -11.41 9.95
C HIS A 456 8.92 -9.95 10.36
N ASP A 457 10.04 -9.38 9.97
CA ASP A 457 10.30 -7.95 10.09
C ASP A 457 9.85 -7.18 8.84
N PRO A 458 9.34 -5.95 8.98
CA PRO A 458 9.09 -5.09 7.84
C PRO A 458 10.41 -4.61 7.22
N TYR A 459 10.41 -4.41 5.92
CA TYR A 459 11.53 -3.90 5.17
C TYR A 459 11.11 -2.77 4.24
N ILE A 460 12.01 -1.85 3.99
CA ILE A 460 11.71 -0.57 3.35
C ILE A 460 12.82 -0.17 2.38
N VAL A 461 12.43 0.44 1.26
CA VAL A 461 13.33 1.06 0.28
C VAL A 461 13.00 2.52 0.11
N GLY A 462 14.04 3.35 -0.04
CA GLY A 462 13.94 4.73 -0.47
C GLY A 462 14.13 4.81 -1.98
N ILE A 463 13.33 5.64 -2.64
CA ILE A 463 13.32 5.77 -4.09
C ILE A 463 13.33 7.26 -4.47
N ASN A 464 14.14 7.61 -5.46
CA ASN A 464 14.05 8.87 -6.16
C ASN A 464 13.66 8.59 -7.61
N LEU A 465 12.35 8.55 -7.87
CA LEU A 465 11.87 8.41 -9.24
C LEU A 465 12.42 9.59 -10.04
N SER A 466 13.22 9.28 -11.00
CA SER A 466 13.67 10.21 -12.00
C SER A 466 12.86 9.98 -13.25
N SER A 467 12.54 11.04 -13.96
CA SER A 467 12.13 10.85 -15.33
C SER A 467 13.29 10.14 -16.02
N THR A 468 13.25 8.83 -16.05
CA THR A 468 13.98 8.06 -17.03
C THR A 468 13.22 8.24 -18.35
N LEU A 469 13.03 9.51 -18.75
CA LEU A 469 13.00 9.78 -20.16
C LEU A 469 14.26 9.10 -20.64
N SER A 470 14.11 7.99 -21.37
CA SER A 470 15.24 7.38 -22.05
C SER A 470 15.98 8.51 -22.69
N THR A 471 17.18 8.84 -22.19
CA THR A 471 18.04 9.82 -22.84
C THR A 471 18.49 9.28 -24.19
N GLU A 472 18.21 8.01 -24.45
CA GLU A 472 18.43 7.33 -25.71
C GLU A 472 17.07 7.06 -26.35
N CYS A 473 16.76 7.78 -27.39
CA CYS A 473 15.63 7.49 -28.27
C CYS A 473 15.86 6.15 -28.95
N GLU A 474 14.90 5.23 -28.86
CA GLU A 474 14.93 3.97 -29.59
C GLU A 474 14.01 4.08 -30.83
N PRO A 475 14.53 3.90 -32.03
CA PRO A 475 13.69 3.89 -33.24
C PRO A 475 12.67 2.74 -33.16
N LEU A 476 11.40 3.05 -33.42
CA LEU A 476 10.32 2.08 -33.45
C LEU A 476 9.92 1.74 -34.87
N ALA A 477 9.74 0.47 -35.19
CA ALA A 477 9.13 0.01 -36.45
C ALA A 477 8.36 -1.29 -36.22
N VAL A 478 7.08 -1.17 -35.90
CA VAL A 478 6.19 -2.31 -35.61
C VAL A 478 5.05 -2.36 -36.61
N SER A 479 4.53 -3.57 -36.86
CA SER A 479 3.46 -3.81 -37.83
C SER A 479 2.38 -4.70 -37.23
N TYR A 480 1.12 -4.36 -37.49
CA TYR A 480 -0.05 -5.07 -37.01
C TYR A 480 -1.01 -5.34 -38.17
N LEU A 481 -1.94 -6.26 -37.98
CA LEU A 481 -3.03 -6.57 -38.88
C LEU A 481 -2.54 -6.92 -40.31
N PRO A 482 -1.52 -7.79 -40.49
CA PRO A 482 -1.07 -8.16 -41.83
C PRO A 482 -2.17 -8.84 -42.59
N ALA A 483 -2.30 -8.55 -43.87
CA ALA A 483 -3.21 -9.32 -44.75
C ALA A 483 -2.76 -10.80 -44.79
N GLY A 484 -3.68 -11.73 -44.55
CA GLY A 484 -3.37 -13.15 -44.47
C GLY A 484 -2.82 -13.60 -43.07
N GLY A 485 -2.87 -12.76 -42.04
CA GLY A 485 -2.45 -13.10 -40.69
C GLY A 485 -3.46 -13.93 -39.86
N GLU A 486 -3.18 -14.18 -38.60
CA GLU A 486 -3.93 -15.08 -37.75
C GLU A 486 -4.68 -14.39 -36.59
N GLY A 487 -4.83 -13.07 -36.57
CA GLY A 487 -5.53 -12.39 -35.46
C GLY A 487 -5.18 -10.93 -35.31
N LEU A 488 -5.66 -10.32 -34.22
CA LEU A 488 -5.37 -8.93 -33.87
C LEU A 488 -3.96 -8.72 -33.31
N GLY A 489 -3.23 -9.80 -33.03
CA GLY A 489 -1.92 -9.75 -32.38
C GLY A 489 -2.02 -9.17 -30.97
N GLU A 490 -1.13 -8.23 -30.65
CA GLU A 490 -1.10 -7.54 -29.34
C GLU A 490 -2.12 -6.40 -29.23
N MET A 491 -2.85 -6.08 -30.33
CA MET A 491 -3.88 -5.04 -30.26
C MET A 491 -5.06 -5.49 -29.40
N LYS A 492 -5.60 -4.57 -28.61
CA LYS A 492 -6.74 -4.80 -27.70
C LYS A 492 -8.01 -4.21 -28.28
N THR A 493 -9.15 -4.83 -27.97
CA THR A 493 -10.48 -4.30 -28.32
C THR A 493 -11.24 -3.93 -27.07
N VAL A 494 -11.91 -2.78 -27.09
CA VAL A 494 -12.84 -2.34 -26.04
C VAL A 494 -14.16 -1.98 -26.69
N ASN A 495 -15.24 -2.63 -26.24
CA ASN A 495 -16.60 -2.29 -26.61
C ASN A 495 -17.20 -1.46 -25.48
N VAL A 496 -17.47 -0.19 -25.74
CA VAL A 496 -18.10 0.73 -24.77
C VAL A 496 -19.62 0.60 -24.85
N SER A 497 -20.17 0.39 -26.04
CA SER A 497 -21.60 0.18 -26.24
C SER A 497 -21.86 -0.57 -27.56
N GLY A 498 -23.00 -1.24 -27.65
CA GLY A 498 -23.40 -1.98 -28.84
C GLY A 498 -23.33 -3.49 -28.67
N GLN A 499 -23.48 -4.22 -29.79
CA GLN A 499 -23.54 -5.69 -29.80
C GLN A 499 -22.36 -6.34 -30.52
N TYR A 500 -21.61 -5.59 -31.29
CA TYR A 500 -20.49 -6.07 -32.08
C TYR A 500 -19.20 -5.34 -31.61
N TYR A 501 -18.07 -5.94 -31.91
CA TYR A 501 -16.77 -5.43 -31.57
C TYR A 501 -15.79 -5.68 -32.71
N TRP A 502 -14.62 -5.07 -32.65
CA TRP A 502 -13.54 -5.34 -33.57
C TRP A 502 -13.16 -6.80 -33.56
N ARG A 503 -13.04 -7.40 -34.75
CA ARG A 503 -12.63 -8.78 -34.96
C ARG A 503 -11.67 -8.87 -36.13
N TYR A 504 -10.77 -9.83 -36.12
CA TYR A 504 -9.86 -10.08 -37.22
C TYR A 504 -10.56 -10.93 -38.30
N GLN A 505 -10.30 -10.57 -39.58
CA GLN A 505 -10.66 -11.36 -40.75
C GLN A 505 -9.45 -11.45 -41.66
N SER A 506 -8.99 -12.68 -41.98
CA SER A 506 -7.73 -12.98 -42.63
C SER A 506 -7.36 -12.09 -43.83
N ASP A 507 -8.30 -11.84 -44.73
CA ASP A 507 -8.03 -11.06 -45.96
C ASP A 507 -8.24 -9.55 -45.80
N TYR A 508 -8.92 -9.14 -44.71
CA TYR A 508 -9.42 -7.78 -44.54
C TYR A 508 -8.84 -7.09 -43.29
N GLY A 509 -8.07 -7.80 -42.47
CA GLY A 509 -7.51 -7.28 -41.22
C GLY A 509 -8.54 -7.14 -40.10
N ALA A 510 -8.51 -6.08 -39.34
CA ALA A 510 -9.50 -5.80 -38.30
C ALA A 510 -10.76 -5.21 -38.91
N THR A 511 -11.92 -5.76 -38.59
CA THR A 511 -13.22 -5.36 -39.12
C THR A 511 -14.16 -5.01 -37.97
N CYS A 512 -14.83 -3.86 -38.05
CA CYS A 512 -15.93 -3.47 -37.17
C CYS A 512 -17.19 -3.10 -37.95
N LYS A 513 -18.34 -3.49 -37.41
CA LYS A 513 -19.65 -3.17 -37.96
C LYS A 513 -20.67 -3.20 -36.83
N ASP A 514 -21.05 -2.03 -36.35
CA ASP A 514 -22.10 -1.93 -35.35
C ASP A 514 -22.97 -0.68 -35.59
N ARG A 515 -24.20 -0.72 -35.13
CA ARG A 515 -25.11 0.43 -35.13
C ARG A 515 -25.53 0.77 -33.73
N GLY A 516 -25.28 2.00 -33.31
CA GLY A 516 -25.47 2.44 -31.94
C GLY A 516 -24.36 1.97 -31.00
N GLY A 517 -23.21 1.54 -31.60
CA GLY A 517 -22.04 1.08 -30.90
C GLY A 517 -20.92 2.11 -30.86
N GLU A 518 -20.09 1.99 -29.85
CA GLU A 518 -18.78 2.63 -29.73
C GLU A 518 -17.73 1.56 -29.40
N ASP A 519 -16.79 1.37 -30.36
CA ASP A 519 -15.79 0.31 -30.29
C ASP A 519 -14.40 0.85 -30.58
N TRP A 520 -13.45 0.45 -29.76
CA TRP A 520 -12.07 0.85 -29.87
C TRP A 520 -11.16 -0.34 -30.20
N LEU A 521 -10.22 -0.14 -31.12
CA LEU A 521 -9.13 -1.05 -31.44
C LEU A 521 -7.81 -0.33 -31.14
N ILE A 522 -7.06 -0.81 -30.15
CA ILE A 522 -5.99 -0.08 -29.49
C ILE A 522 -4.66 -0.82 -29.67
N THR A 523 -3.59 -0.11 -30.03
CA THR A 523 -2.23 -0.66 -30.08
C THR A 523 -1.71 -0.92 -28.65
N PRO A 524 -0.65 -1.73 -28.49
CA PRO A 524 0.19 -1.62 -27.30
C PRO A 524 0.67 -0.19 -27.08
N ALA A 525 1.07 0.12 -25.85
CA ALA A 525 1.66 1.41 -25.53
C ALA A 525 3.18 1.40 -25.82
N TYR A 526 3.70 2.56 -26.27
CA TYR A 526 5.11 2.75 -26.62
C TYR A 526 5.68 3.97 -25.89
N ASP A 527 6.94 3.94 -25.52
CA ASP A 527 7.68 5.14 -25.14
C ASP A 527 8.13 5.88 -26.41
N LEU A 528 7.46 6.98 -26.71
CA LEU A 528 7.74 7.84 -27.85
C LEU A 528 8.17 9.25 -27.38
N SER A 529 8.49 9.42 -26.11
CA SER A 529 8.78 10.72 -25.49
C SER A 529 10.00 11.42 -26.09
N GLN A 530 10.94 10.65 -26.66
CA GLN A 530 12.18 11.16 -27.27
C GLN A 530 12.18 11.04 -28.81
N ALA A 531 11.09 10.62 -29.40
CA ALA A 531 10.99 10.49 -30.83
C ALA A 531 11.12 11.86 -31.53
N SER A 532 11.87 11.92 -32.61
CA SER A 532 11.96 13.10 -33.49
C SER A 532 10.85 13.12 -34.54
N THR A 533 10.35 11.94 -34.94
CA THR A 533 9.15 11.81 -35.78
C THR A 533 8.35 10.57 -35.36
N VAL A 534 7.04 10.66 -35.46
CA VAL A 534 6.14 9.49 -35.26
C VAL A 534 5.14 9.46 -36.41
N LYS A 535 4.96 8.28 -37.01
CA LYS A 535 4.11 8.10 -38.18
C LYS A 535 3.32 6.80 -38.10
N LEU A 536 2.03 6.84 -38.46
CA LEU A 536 1.21 5.69 -38.72
C LEU A 536 0.94 5.54 -40.20
N GLU A 537 1.08 4.34 -40.73
CA GLU A 537 0.69 3.97 -42.10
C GLU A 537 -0.25 2.78 -42.01
N PHE A 538 -1.37 2.83 -42.75
CA PHE A 538 -2.33 1.73 -42.78
C PHE A 538 -3.18 1.76 -44.05
N GLU A 539 -3.80 0.63 -44.34
CA GLU A 539 -4.81 0.53 -45.40
C GLU A 539 -6.18 0.38 -44.75
N HIS A 540 -7.18 1.09 -45.28
CA HIS A 540 -8.55 0.94 -44.81
C HIS A 540 -9.58 1.08 -45.88
N THR A 541 -10.74 0.50 -45.63
CA THR A 541 -11.94 0.67 -46.46
C THR A 541 -13.17 0.83 -45.59
N VAL A 542 -14.15 1.58 -46.06
CA VAL A 542 -15.47 1.73 -45.44
C VAL A 542 -16.53 1.49 -46.49
N ASN A 543 -17.47 0.59 -46.22
CA ASN A 543 -18.63 0.40 -47.08
C ASN A 543 -19.91 0.78 -46.33
N ASN A 544 -20.91 1.31 -47.06
CA ASN A 544 -22.15 1.87 -46.51
C ASN A 544 -21.94 3.02 -45.54
N ALA A 545 -20.98 3.90 -45.80
CA ALA A 545 -20.64 5.02 -44.94
C ALA A 545 -21.80 6.02 -44.76
N ASN A 546 -21.84 6.66 -43.60
CA ASN A 546 -22.62 7.88 -43.36
C ASN A 546 -21.66 9.09 -43.31
N ASN A 547 -20.99 9.28 -42.19
CA ASN A 547 -19.99 10.34 -41.97
C ASN A 547 -18.69 9.77 -41.43
N MET A 548 -17.79 9.37 -42.31
CA MET A 548 -16.55 8.68 -41.96
C MET A 548 -15.65 9.53 -41.02
N THR A 549 -15.61 10.85 -41.20
CA THR A 549 -14.74 11.72 -40.40
C THR A 549 -15.17 11.88 -38.95
N SER A 550 -16.40 11.49 -38.62
CA SER A 550 -16.93 11.46 -37.25
C SER A 550 -17.19 10.05 -36.71
N GLU A 551 -17.35 9.05 -37.60
CA GLU A 551 -17.74 7.70 -37.22
C GLU A 551 -16.59 6.69 -37.24
N GLN A 552 -15.59 6.91 -38.12
CA GLN A 552 -14.40 6.06 -38.27
C GLN A 552 -13.16 6.92 -38.07
N THR A 553 -12.71 7.07 -36.82
CA THR A 553 -11.73 8.05 -36.40
C THR A 553 -10.48 7.41 -35.80
N LEU A 554 -9.35 8.11 -35.90
CA LEU A 554 -8.06 7.70 -35.31
C LEU A 554 -7.72 8.62 -34.15
N TRP A 555 -7.23 8.06 -33.05
CA TRP A 555 -6.93 8.76 -31.82
C TRP A 555 -5.56 8.40 -31.29
N VAL A 556 -4.95 9.30 -30.51
CA VAL A 556 -3.72 9.08 -29.77
C VAL A 556 -3.87 9.57 -28.34
N THR A 557 -3.25 8.88 -27.42
CA THR A 557 -3.01 9.36 -26.07
C THR A 557 -1.54 9.25 -25.74
N LYS A 558 -0.99 10.22 -25.06
CA LYS A 558 0.42 10.20 -24.61
C LYS A 558 0.63 9.46 -23.30
N ASP A 559 -0.47 9.11 -22.61
CA ASP A 559 -0.46 8.53 -21.27
C ASP A 559 -1.60 7.52 -21.13
N PHE A 560 -1.45 6.38 -21.79
CA PHE A 560 -2.49 5.36 -21.88
C PHE A 560 -2.69 4.62 -20.55
N VAL A 561 -3.91 4.64 -20.04
CA VAL A 561 -4.37 3.85 -18.88
C VAL A 561 -5.51 2.92 -19.32
N SER A 562 -6.62 3.49 -19.71
CA SER A 562 -7.80 2.82 -20.28
C SER A 562 -8.50 3.74 -21.27
N VAL A 563 -9.55 3.26 -21.92
CA VAL A 563 -10.36 4.10 -22.84
C VAL A 563 -11.03 5.25 -22.08
N GLU A 564 -11.52 4.98 -20.87
CA GLU A 564 -12.27 5.92 -20.04
C GLU A 564 -11.40 6.88 -19.26
N GLU A 565 -10.18 6.45 -18.86
CA GLU A 565 -9.30 7.21 -17.95
C GLU A 565 -8.23 8.00 -18.69
N SER A 566 -7.96 7.71 -19.98
CA SER A 566 -6.96 8.41 -20.77
C SER A 566 -7.53 9.64 -21.45
N GLU A 567 -6.70 10.69 -21.57
CA GLU A 567 -7.02 11.84 -22.43
C GLU A 567 -6.64 11.53 -23.87
N TRP A 568 -7.63 11.48 -24.75
CA TRP A 568 -7.45 11.14 -26.15
C TRP A 568 -7.48 12.37 -27.03
N THR A 569 -6.53 12.49 -27.95
CA THR A 569 -6.46 13.49 -29.01
C THR A 569 -6.81 12.84 -30.35
N GLN A 570 -7.78 13.38 -31.06
CA GLN A 570 -8.13 12.88 -32.39
C GLN A 570 -7.09 13.28 -33.43
N LEU A 571 -6.62 12.29 -34.19
CA LEU A 571 -5.75 12.50 -35.36
C LEU A 571 -6.55 12.64 -36.64
N THR A 572 -6.12 13.49 -37.54
CA THR A 572 -6.75 13.63 -38.86
C THR A 572 -6.26 12.51 -39.77
N ILE A 573 -7.18 11.70 -40.27
CA ILE A 573 -6.89 10.74 -41.37
C ILE A 573 -6.92 11.51 -42.67
N PRO A 574 -5.79 11.62 -43.40
CA PRO A 574 -5.74 12.47 -44.64
C PRO A 574 -6.52 11.92 -45.83
N THR A 575 -6.64 10.59 -45.88
CA THR A 575 -7.29 9.93 -47.04
C THR A 575 -8.30 8.94 -46.54
N TYR A 576 -9.58 9.18 -46.83
CA TYR A 576 -10.67 8.25 -46.62
C TYR A 576 -11.05 7.54 -47.91
N PRO A 577 -11.57 6.27 -47.85
CA PRO A 577 -12.14 5.57 -49.00
C PRO A 577 -13.42 6.24 -49.47
N ALA A 578 -13.93 5.79 -50.64
CA ALA A 578 -15.17 6.34 -51.22
C ALA A 578 -16.43 6.11 -50.35
N GLY A 579 -16.40 5.18 -49.40
CA GLY A 579 -17.49 4.92 -48.46
C GLY A 579 -18.66 4.07 -49.00
N ASN A 580 -18.58 3.61 -50.23
CA ASN A 580 -19.65 2.86 -50.92
C ASN A 580 -19.16 1.62 -51.66
N ASN A 581 -17.92 1.23 -51.46
CA ASN A 581 -17.31 0.05 -52.09
C ASN A 581 -16.24 -0.55 -51.12
N TRP A 582 -15.67 -1.69 -51.52
CA TRP A 582 -14.64 -2.42 -50.75
C TRP A 582 -13.21 -2.11 -51.22
N THR A 583 -13.00 -0.94 -51.83
CA THR A 583 -11.66 -0.55 -52.26
C THR A 583 -10.86 0.03 -51.10
N PHE A 584 -9.78 -0.65 -50.74
CA PHE A 584 -8.85 -0.15 -49.76
C PHE A 584 -8.06 1.06 -50.28
N VAL A 585 -7.87 2.03 -49.44
CA VAL A 585 -6.97 3.14 -49.66
C VAL A 585 -5.85 3.12 -48.61
N SER A 586 -4.64 3.42 -49.04
CA SER A 586 -3.52 3.61 -48.16
C SER A 586 -3.53 5.03 -47.62
N THR A 587 -3.25 5.18 -46.36
CA THR A 587 -3.12 6.49 -45.70
C THR A 587 -1.92 6.51 -44.79
N ALA A 588 -1.38 7.73 -44.59
CA ALA A 588 -0.28 7.95 -43.67
C ALA A 588 -0.59 9.18 -42.81
N VAL A 589 -0.37 9.05 -41.51
CA VAL A 589 -0.67 10.07 -40.49
C VAL A 589 0.61 10.40 -39.77
N ASP A 590 1.07 11.65 -39.94
CA ASP A 590 2.15 12.17 -39.08
C ASP A 590 1.54 12.58 -37.73
N VAL A 591 2.12 12.08 -36.65
CA VAL A 591 1.63 12.31 -35.29
C VAL A 591 2.35 13.52 -34.70
N PRO A 592 1.62 14.53 -34.19
CA PRO A 592 2.23 15.66 -33.48
C PRO A 592 3.01 15.20 -32.25
N LEU A 593 4.23 15.66 -32.08
CA LEU A 593 5.10 15.23 -30.98
C LEU A 593 4.55 15.63 -29.59
N GLU A 594 3.74 16.68 -29.53
CA GLU A 594 3.03 17.07 -28.29
C GLU A 594 1.90 16.07 -27.89
N ALA A 595 1.50 15.21 -28.81
CA ALA A 595 0.47 14.17 -28.58
C ALA A 595 1.08 12.80 -28.18
N VAL A 596 2.42 12.69 -28.13
CA VAL A 596 3.10 11.46 -27.72
C VAL A 596 3.88 11.67 -26.41
N GLY A 597 4.20 10.58 -25.72
CA GLY A 597 4.91 10.56 -24.44
C GLY A 597 5.44 9.18 -24.12
N ALA A 598 5.77 8.94 -22.87
CA ALA A 598 6.36 7.68 -22.41
C ALA A 598 5.40 6.47 -22.44
N ASN A 599 4.09 6.70 -22.53
CA ASN A 599 3.08 5.63 -22.57
C ASN A 599 2.04 5.89 -23.68
N THR A 600 2.53 6.10 -24.90
CA THR A 600 1.69 6.47 -26.05
C THR A 600 0.96 5.26 -26.62
N ALA A 601 -0.36 5.36 -26.79
CA ALA A 601 -1.14 4.40 -27.53
C ALA A 601 -1.95 5.05 -28.64
N PHE A 602 -2.20 4.29 -29.72
CA PHE A 602 -3.05 4.69 -30.83
C PHE A 602 -4.31 3.86 -30.86
N ALA A 603 -5.43 4.46 -31.26
CA ALA A 603 -6.70 3.75 -31.30
C ALA A 603 -7.53 4.10 -32.54
N PHE A 604 -8.09 3.08 -33.19
CA PHE A 604 -9.15 3.22 -34.19
C PHE A 604 -10.48 3.17 -33.43
N LYS A 605 -11.21 4.28 -33.44
CA LYS A 605 -12.54 4.38 -32.84
C LYS A 605 -13.63 4.30 -33.91
N TYR A 606 -14.48 3.31 -33.78
CA TYR A 606 -15.71 3.16 -34.55
C TYR A 606 -16.88 3.63 -33.68
N SER A 607 -17.64 4.62 -34.15
CA SER A 607 -18.82 5.13 -33.42
C SER A 607 -19.92 5.54 -34.38
N VAL A 608 -20.95 4.72 -34.50
CA VAL A 608 -22.08 4.94 -35.40
C VAL A 608 -23.36 5.12 -34.59
N PRO A 609 -24.08 6.26 -34.76
CA PRO A 609 -25.31 6.50 -34.02
C PRO A 609 -26.40 5.44 -34.30
N ALA A 610 -27.22 5.11 -33.30
CA ALA A 610 -28.30 4.11 -33.46
C ALA A 610 -29.34 4.51 -34.50
N ASN A 611 -29.52 5.79 -34.77
CA ASN A 611 -30.43 6.33 -35.77
C ASN A 611 -29.76 6.60 -37.14
N ALA A 612 -28.53 6.16 -37.35
CA ALA A 612 -27.83 6.33 -38.60
C ALA A 612 -28.58 5.63 -39.76
N THR A 613 -28.55 6.23 -40.94
CA THR A 613 -29.24 5.71 -42.12
C THR A 613 -28.65 4.38 -42.56
N ASN A 614 -27.33 4.31 -42.62
CA ASN A 614 -26.60 3.12 -43.03
C ASN A 614 -25.93 2.47 -41.80
N ASN A 615 -25.51 1.21 -41.98
CA ASN A 615 -24.69 0.49 -41.04
C ASN A 615 -23.30 0.24 -41.66
N PRO A 616 -22.33 1.15 -41.47
CA PRO A 616 -21.03 1.03 -42.09
C PRO A 616 -20.29 -0.23 -41.65
N THR A 617 -19.44 -0.73 -42.55
CA THR A 617 -18.39 -1.69 -42.17
C THR A 617 -17.06 -1.00 -42.40
N TRP A 618 -16.24 -0.94 -41.37
CA TRP A 618 -14.88 -0.41 -41.46
C TRP A 618 -13.86 -1.54 -41.31
N GLU A 619 -12.94 -1.60 -42.25
CA GLU A 619 -11.86 -2.58 -42.24
C GLU A 619 -10.53 -1.85 -42.27
N VAL A 620 -9.59 -2.31 -41.41
CA VAL A 620 -8.24 -1.74 -41.25
C VAL A 620 -7.22 -2.88 -41.32
N LYS A 621 -6.21 -2.75 -42.15
CA LYS A 621 -5.12 -3.72 -42.29
C LYS A 621 -3.78 -3.05 -42.52
N ASN A 622 -2.70 -3.84 -42.41
CA ASN A 622 -1.33 -3.43 -42.67
C ASN A 622 -0.94 -2.16 -41.90
N LEU A 623 -1.38 -2.07 -40.64
CA LEU A 623 -0.98 -0.98 -39.75
C LEU A 623 0.51 -1.07 -39.47
N LYS A 624 1.22 0.03 -39.69
CA LYS A 624 2.62 0.20 -39.33
C LYS A 624 2.77 1.46 -38.47
N VAL A 625 3.44 1.33 -37.33
CA VAL A 625 3.84 2.44 -36.46
C VAL A 625 5.33 2.59 -36.54
N THR A 626 5.80 3.78 -36.88
CA THR A 626 7.22 4.09 -36.96
C THR A 626 7.53 5.34 -36.14
N ALA A 627 8.67 5.31 -35.45
CA ALA A 627 9.25 6.47 -34.80
C ALA A 627 10.74 6.54 -35.13
N THR A 628 11.24 7.73 -35.37
CA THR A 628 12.67 7.97 -35.62
C THR A 628 13.27 8.84 -34.54
N CYS A 629 14.57 8.77 -34.39
CA CYS A 629 15.36 9.55 -33.45
C CYS A 629 16.30 10.51 -34.23
N ASP A 630 16.53 11.69 -33.70
CA ASP A 630 17.55 12.57 -34.27
C ASP A 630 18.95 12.00 -33.99
N GLU A 631 19.73 11.77 -35.02
CA GLU A 631 21.12 11.28 -34.90
C GLU A 631 22.02 12.19 -34.03
N SER A 632 21.59 13.43 -33.79
CA SER A 632 22.33 14.40 -32.96
C SER A 632 22.20 14.19 -31.45
N GLN A 633 21.25 13.36 -30.98
CA GLN A 633 21.07 13.09 -29.56
C GLN A 633 21.84 11.85 -29.05
N THR A 634 22.50 11.11 -29.94
CA THR A 634 23.35 9.97 -29.55
C THR A 634 24.75 10.35 -29.08
N ALA A 635 25.10 11.65 -29.11
CA ALA A 635 26.36 12.17 -28.57
C ALA A 635 26.07 13.06 -27.37
N ILE A 636 26.37 12.58 -26.17
CA ILE A 636 26.51 13.45 -24.98
C ILE A 636 27.70 14.36 -25.27
N ASP A 637 27.44 15.60 -25.74
CA ASP A 637 28.44 16.68 -25.78
C ASP A 637 28.72 17.10 -24.32
N TYR A 638 29.64 16.38 -23.67
CA TYR A 638 30.20 16.79 -22.40
C TYR A 638 31.11 18.00 -22.67
N GLN A 639 30.52 19.18 -22.72
CA GLN A 639 31.25 20.48 -22.72
C GLN A 639 31.80 20.74 -21.28
N GLY A 640 32.61 19.81 -20.79
CA GLY A 640 33.49 20.04 -19.66
C GLY A 640 34.87 20.31 -20.19
N SER A 641 35.47 21.47 -19.88
CA SER A 641 36.86 21.83 -20.18
C SER A 641 37.83 20.94 -19.39
N GLY A 642 37.90 19.66 -19.74
CA GLY A 642 38.84 18.69 -19.19
C GLY A 642 39.13 17.60 -20.22
N THR A 643 40.40 17.18 -20.31
CA THR A 643 40.87 16.08 -21.16
C THR A 643 39.98 14.84 -20.99
N PRO A 644 39.49 14.18 -22.07
CA PRO A 644 38.64 13.05 -21.97
C PRO A 644 39.28 11.93 -21.14
N VAL A 645 38.59 11.47 -20.08
CA VAL A 645 39.13 10.50 -19.13
C VAL A 645 39.07 9.07 -19.68
N ALA A 646 38.18 8.78 -20.64
CA ALA A 646 38.06 7.47 -21.32
C ALA A 646 37.24 7.58 -22.62
N THR A 647 37.46 6.65 -23.56
CA THR A 647 36.73 6.57 -24.84
C THR A 647 36.10 5.16 -24.96
N LYS A 648 34.87 5.10 -25.44
CA LYS A 648 34.20 3.81 -25.76
C LYS A 648 34.58 3.40 -27.18
N ILE A 649 35.03 2.16 -27.39
CA ILE A 649 35.31 1.58 -28.70
C ILE A 649 34.68 0.21 -28.85
N VAL A 650 34.26 -0.13 -30.06
CA VAL A 650 33.81 -1.48 -30.40
C VAL A 650 34.93 -2.18 -31.20
N LEU A 651 35.38 -3.32 -30.70
CA LEU A 651 36.38 -4.20 -31.38
C LEU A 651 35.82 -5.60 -31.40
N ASP A 652 35.79 -6.20 -32.60
CA ASP A 652 35.29 -7.59 -32.81
C ASP A 652 33.88 -7.83 -32.25
N GLY A 653 33.01 -6.82 -32.33
CA GLY A 653 31.63 -6.89 -31.81
C GLY A 653 31.47 -6.69 -30.30
N HIS A 654 32.56 -6.39 -29.57
CA HIS A 654 32.54 -6.16 -28.14
C HIS A 654 32.85 -4.70 -27.81
N LEU A 655 32.09 -4.13 -26.84
CA LEU A 655 32.27 -2.76 -26.36
C LEU A 655 33.35 -2.70 -25.28
N TYR A 656 34.30 -1.77 -25.43
CA TYR A 656 35.40 -1.54 -24.48
C TYR A 656 35.43 -0.05 -24.06
N ILE A 657 35.84 0.18 -22.82
CA ILE A 657 36.22 1.50 -22.31
C ILE A 657 37.73 1.61 -22.38
N VAL A 658 38.26 2.59 -23.15
CA VAL A 658 39.68 2.81 -23.31
C VAL A 658 40.08 4.09 -22.62
N ARG A 659 41.04 4.03 -21.69
CA ARG A 659 41.64 5.20 -21.05
C ARG A 659 42.63 5.90 -21.95
N PRO A 660 42.98 7.16 -21.68
CA PRO A 660 43.98 7.93 -22.47
C PRO A 660 45.35 7.25 -22.52
N ASP A 661 45.66 6.39 -21.55
CA ASP A 661 46.91 5.60 -21.52
C ASP A 661 46.85 4.30 -22.38
N GLY A 662 45.76 4.10 -23.11
CA GLY A 662 45.50 2.94 -23.93
C GLY A 662 45.04 1.69 -23.21
N THR A 663 44.82 1.74 -21.89
CA THR A 663 44.32 0.60 -21.10
C THR A 663 42.86 0.35 -21.46
N ARG A 664 42.47 -0.89 -21.72
CA ARG A 664 41.14 -1.32 -22.12
C ARG A 664 40.42 -2.01 -20.97
N PHE A 665 39.16 -1.73 -20.81
CA PHE A 665 38.30 -2.41 -19.86
C PHE A 665 37.05 -2.93 -20.58
N SER A 666 36.57 -4.11 -20.19
CA SER A 666 35.22 -4.55 -20.59
C SER A 666 34.17 -3.64 -19.95
N ILE A 667 32.94 -3.72 -20.43
CA ILE A 667 31.79 -3.03 -19.80
C ILE A 667 31.56 -3.43 -18.33
N MET A 668 32.08 -4.58 -17.93
CA MET A 668 32.06 -5.10 -16.54
C MET A 668 33.24 -4.57 -15.70
N GLY A 669 34.02 -3.61 -16.20
CA GLY A 669 35.16 -3.04 -15.50
C GLY A 669 36.40 -3.93 -15.42
N VAL A 670 36.41 -5.07 -16.09
CA VAL A 670 37.59 -6.00 -16.12
C VAL A 670 38.61 -5.50 -17.17
N MET A 671 39.87 -5.34 -16.72
CA MET A 671 40.96 -4.95 -17.63
C MET A 671 41.18 -6.04 -18.67
N VAL A 672 41.16 -5.66 -19.95
CA VAL A 672 41.39 -6.55 -21.08
C VAL A 672 42.75 -6.20 -21.66
N ARG A 673 43.65 -7.18 -21.73
CA ARG A 673 45.02 -7.03 -22.27
C ARG A 673 45.03 -7.16 -23.78
#